data_08be391d1347488edf59858d32d5d312
#
_entry.id   08be391d1347488edf59858d32d5d312
#
_cell.length_a   1.000
_cell.length_b   1.000
_cell.length_c   1.000
_cell.angle_alpha   90.00
_cell.angle_beta   90.00
_cell.angle_gamma   90.00
#
_symmetry.space_group_name_H-M   'P 1'
#
loop_
_entity.id
_entity.type
_entity.pdbx_description
1 polymer ?
#
loop_
_entity_poly.entity_id
_entity_poly.type
_entity_poly.pdbx_seq_one_letter_code
_entity_poly.pdbx_strand_id
1 'polypeptide(L)'
;MTLSFYVPRLRPRRTLHALSVLLLVPVGASVAASAARAQYSELPPDPLPTIVVSPTAIPTPMDQIASSVTVITADDIEREQRRTVPDVLATVPGLNIVQQGGPGGQSSVFIRGTNANHVKVLIDGIDVSDPSSTARAFDFGQLLTADIERIEVLRGPQSGLYGSDAIGGVISVVTKKGKGPAKATGLVEAGSFGTFNQAFSLSGSHNIFNYAFNVAHFHSNATPVTPLELLPPGRARIDDRYDNWTYSTKLGADFNEYFSLNFVARHTDATLRNTDDDFSVFPIVPADNQSKSSVKQLFTRGEAVWSLLGGSFVNRFGVAYTDHQNVYIGPITTFGASIPTKYDGDRVKFDWRGDISIAPGHTVLVGLQHEKESLLTETTAAENGNRAGYIELQSDFHNRFFLVANARHDENDRFGGHDTWRVAPAVLLPGLNTKLKASIGTGFKAPTLSQMFVDFPAFGSFGNRNLRPEESLGYDFGFEQPLFDNRVRFGATYFHNDITNLIVNNFVTYLNVGEAETYGAETFVNVAVTDRFTVRVDYTHTIARDATTGLELLRRPRHKGSLSAIWRPIDPLTLSGAIVSVGEFIDANRDFSILRLTAPGYTIVNVAANYAIDKHATVFGRIDNLFDKRYQNPTGFLRPGIGVFAGLRLTN
;
A
#
# COMPACT_ATOMS: atom_id res chain seq x y z
N MET A 1 -31.82 8.61 64.52
CA MET A 1 -31.84 7.41 65.34
C MET A 1 -32.31 6.24 64.49
N THR A 2 -31.60 5.18 64.56
CA THR A 2 -31.66 3.82 63.99
C THR A 2 -31.05 3.60 62.62
N LEU A 3 -29.77 3.21 62.70
CA LEU A 3 -29.02 2.50 61.62
C LEU A 3 -29.62 1.09 61.47
N SER A 4 -29.80 0.69 60.18
CA SER A 4 -30.00 -0.70 59.84
C SER A 4 -28.94 -1.09 58.78
N PHE A 5 -28.04 -1.99 59.22
CA PHE A 5 -27.01 -2.59 58.36
C PHE A 5 -27.64 -3.67 57.48
N TYR A 6 -27.45 -3.59 56.15
CA TYR A 6 -27.79 -4.65 55.20
C TYR A 6 -26.51 -5.38 54.77
N VAL A 7 -26.43 -6.66 55.14
CA VAL A 7 -25.33 -7.57 54.76
C VAL A 7 -25.71 -8.28 53.47
N PRO A 8 -24.93 -8.19 52.37
CA PRO A 8 -25.22 -8.99 51.19
C PRO A 8 -24.69 -10.42 51.35
N ARG A 9 -25.58 -11.38 51.10
CA ARG A 9 -25.28 -12.82 51.03
C ARG A 9 -24.38 -13.13 49.83
N LEU A 10 -23.23 -13.74 50.07
CA LEU A 10 -22.34 -14.40 49.13
C LEU A 10 -23.06 -15.59 48.50
N ARG A 11 -23.17 -15.62 47.18
CA ARG A 11 -23.51 -16.81 46.38
C ARG A 11 -22.23 -17.53 45.94
N PRO A 12 -22.24 -18.88 45.85
CA PRO A 12 -21.05 -19.69 45.69
C PRO A 12 -20.49 -19.62 44.26
N ARG A 13 -19.17 -19.61 44.17
CA ARG A 13 -18.35 -19.73 42.96
C ARG A 13 -18.68 -21.03 42.24
N ARG A 14 -19.07 -20.94 40.97
CA ARG A 14 -19.03 -22.06 40.03
C ARG A 14 -17.59 -22.23 39.57
N THR A 15 -17.02 -23.38 39.86
CA THR A 15 -15.74 -23.88 39.37
C THR A 15 -15.78 -24.00 37.84
N LEU A 16 -14.88 -23.28 37.13
CA LEU A 16 -14.57 -23.54 35.73
C LEU A 16 -13.80 -24.86 35.64
N HIS A 17 -14.36 -25.82 34.94
CA HIS A 17 -13.64 -26.99 34.46
C HIS A 17 -12.81 -26.56 33.24
N ALA A 18 -11.50 -26.57 33.41
CA ALA A 18 -10.56 -26.48 32.30
C ALA A 18 -10.67 -27.77 31.47
N LEU A 19 -11.15 -27.64 30.24
CA LEU A 19 -11.10 -28.73 29.23
C LEU A 19 -9.70 -28.74 28.64
N SER A 20 -8.84 -29.65 29.15
CA SER A 20 -7.57 -30.01 28.53
C SER A 20 -7.87 -30.92 27.35
N VAL A 21 -7.84 -30.39 26.12
CA VAL A 21 -7.83 -31.23 24.93
C VAL A 21 -6.40 -31.69 24.67
N LEU A 22 -6.07 -32.87 25.15
CA LEU A 22 -4.89 -33.63 24.74
C LEU A 22 -5.17 -34.19 23.35
N LEU A 23 -4.48 -33.71 22.33
CA LEU A 23 -4.39 -34.34 21.00
C LEU A 23 -3.43 -35.51 21.10
N LEU A 24 -3.97 -36.71 21.34
CA LEU A 24 -3.28 -37.99 21.13
C LEU A 24 -3.26 -38.28 19.63
N VAL A 25 -2.10 -38.12 19.00
CA VAL A 25 -1.81 -38.69 17.67
C VAL A 25 -1.38 -40.15 17.86
N PRO A 26 -2.04 -41.11 17.23
CA PRO A 26 -1.53 -42.48 17.27
C PRO A 26 -0.30 -42.64 16.37
N VAL A 27 0.84 -42.95 16.96
CA VAL A 27 2.03 -43.40 16.27
C VAL A 27 1.81 -44.85 15.86
N GLY A 28 1.76 -45.12 14.58
CA GLY A 28 1.71 -46.47 14.07
C GLY A 28 1.50 -46.56 12.56
N ALA A 29 2.53 -46.22 11.78
CA ALA A 29 2.73 -46.77 10.44
C ALA A 29 4.21 -46.68 10.07
N SER A 30 4.93 -47.75 10.22
CA SER A 30 6.28 -47.91 9.68
C SER A 30 6.18 -47.99 8.15
N VAL A 31 6.42 -46.87 7.46
CA VAL A 31 6.67 -46.86 6.02
C VAL A 31 8.17 -46.68 5.83
N ALA A 32 8.80 -47.67 5.22
CA ALA A 32 10.19 -47.60 4.80
C ALA A 32 10.38 -46.43 3.86
N ALA A 33 10.96 -45.34 4.36
CA ALA A 33 11.35 -44.19 3.58
C ALA A 33 12.63 -44.52 2.83
N SER A 34 12.52 -44.88 1.56
CA SER A 34 13.62 -44.77 0.61
C SER A 34 14.07 -43.32 0.61
N ALA A 35 15.27 -43.04 1.12
CA ALA A 35 15.87 -41.72 1.11
C ALA A 35 16.17 -41.29 -0.34
N ALA A 36 15.20 -40.66 -0.99
CA ALA A 36 15.48 -39.80 -2.12
C ALA A 36 16.12 -38.54 -1.52
N ARG A 37 17.45 -38.47 -1.52
CA ARG A 37 18.19 -37.23 -1.32
C ARG A 37 17.82 -36.30 -2.47
N ALA A 38 16.84 -35.44 -2.23
CA ALA A 38 16.71 -34.24 -3.04
C ALA A 38 17.99 -33.43 -2.79
N GLN A 39 18.84 -33.33 -3.82
CA GLN A 39 19.90 -32.33 -3.86
C GLN A 39 19.22 -30.95 -3.83
N TYR A 40 18.98 -30.41 -2.63
CA TYR A 40 18.80 -28.99 -2.48
C TYR A 40 20.15 -28.36 -2.76
N SER A 41 20.23 -27.66 -3.89
CA SER A 41 21.29 -26.74 -4.22
C SER A 41 21.58 -25.89 -2.99
N GLU A 42 22.81 -25.91 -2.53
CA GLU A 42 23.33 -24.93 -1.56
C GLU A 42 22.87 -23.55 -2.02
N LEU A 43 22.29 -22.78 -1.09
CA LEU A 43 21.98 -21.36 -1.36
C LEU A 43 23.25 -20.72 -1.91
N PRO A 44 23.18 -20.02 -3.06
CA PRO A 44 24.36 -19.37 -3.60
C PRO A 44 24.93 -18.44 -2.54
N PRO A 45 26.27 -18.42 -2.38
CA PRO A 45 26.93 -17.44 -1.53
C PRO A 45 26.61 -16.07 -2.11
N ASP A 46 26.02 -15.20 -1.32
CA ASP A 46 25.53 -13.87 -1.60
C ASP A 46 24.21 -13.83 -2.39
N PRO A 47 23.09 -13.43 -1.78
CA PRO A 47 21.90 -13.15 -2.55
C PRO A 47 22.23 -12.03 -3.54
N LEU A 48 21.94 -12.24 -4.82
CA LEU A 48 22.04 -11.20 -5.84
C LEU A 48 21.47 -9.89 -5.28
N PRO A 49 22.14 -8.74 -5.53
CA PRO A 49 21.68 -7.47 -4.98
C PRO A 49 20.23 -7.22 -5.36
N THR A 50 19.40 -6.84 -4.41
CA THR A 50 18.00 -6.51 -4.66
C THR A 50 17.95 -5.36 -5.68
N ILE A 51 17.38 -5.65 -6.86
CA ILE A 51 17.20 -4.66 -7.91
C ILE A 51 15.86 -3.95 -7.72
N VAL A 52 15.89 -2.64 -7.72
CA VAL A 52 14.71 -1.77 -7.65
C VAL A 52 14.63 -0.88 -8.88
N VAL A 53 13.43 -0.47 -9.24
CA VAL A 53 13.17 0.36 -10.44
C VAL A 53 12.60 1.72 -10.06
N SER A 54 11.75 1.79 -9.05
CA SER A 54 11.04 3.02 -8.69
C SER A 54 11.94 4.23 -8.38
N PRO A 55 13.11 4.09 -7.73
CA PRO A 55 13.91 5.27 -7.38
C PRO A 55 14.54 5.99 -8.57
N THR A 56 14.74 5.29 -9.67
CA THR A 56 15.59 5.71 -10.80
C THR A 56 14.97 5.41 -12.16
N ALA A 57 13.74 4.88 -12.19
CA ALA A 57 13.04 4.40 -13.38
C ALA A 57 13.78 3.31 -14.21
N ILE A 58 15.03 2.98 -13.88
CA ILE A 58 15.80 1.86 -14.46
C ILE A 58 16.17 0.85 -13.37
N PRO A 59 16.39 -0.44 -13.72
CA PRO A 59 16.85 -1.44 -12.76
C PRO A 59 18.18 -1.04 -12.12
N THR A 60 18.19 -0.77 -10.82
CA THR A 60 19.37 -0.30 -10.08
C THR A 60 19.55 -1.13 -8.80
N PRO A 61 20.77 -1.58 -8.47
CA PRO A 61 21.06 -2.23 -7.20
C PRO A 61 20.70 -1.34 -6.01
N MET A 62 20.07 -1.91 -4.98
CA MET A 62 19.57 -1.18 -3.82
C MET A 62 20.68 -0.48 -3.01
N ASP A 63 21.89 -1.00 -3.02
CA ASP A 63 23.06 -0.40 -2.38
C ASP A 63 23.54 0.90 -3.05
N GLN A 64 23.23 1.08 -4.33
CA GLN A 64 23.56 2.27 -5.12
C GLN A 64 22.51 3.40 -4.98
N ILE A 65 21.40 3.16 -4.30
CA ILE A 65 20.27 4.10 -4.23
C ILE A 65 20.35 4.94 -2.95
N ALA A 66 20.29 6.26 -3.10
CA ALA A 66 20.27 7.21 -1.98
C ALA A 66 18.90 7.27 -1.27
N SER A 67 17.82 6.97 -1.97
CA SER A 67 16.45 7.02 -1.41
C SER A 67 16.20 5.95 -0.37
N SER A 68 15.32 6.25 0.58
CA SER A 68 14.80 5.24 1.51
C SER A 68 13.76 4.37 0.81
N VAL A 69 14.14 3.12 0.49
CA VAL A 69 13.30 2.16 -0.24
C VAL A 69 13.02 0.94 0.64
N THR A 70 11.82 0.41 0.55
CA THR A 70 11.46 -0.91 1.07
C THR A 70 10.90 -1.74 -0.09
N VAL A 71 11.45 -2.94 -0.27
CA VAL A 71 10.96 -3.90 -1.26
C VAL A 71 10.29 -5.04 -0.51
N ILE A 72 9.08 -5.41 -0.94
CA ILE A 72 8.33 -6.55 -0.44
C ILE A 72 8.11 -7.47 -1.63
N THR A 73 8.62 -8.67 -1.57
CA THR A 73 8.57 -9.65 -2.66
C THR A 73 7.32 -10.53 -2.60
N ALA A 74 7.00 -11.22 -3.69
CA ALA A 74 5.95 -12.25 -3.69
C ALA A 74 6.20 -13.31 -2.62
N ASP A 75 7.46 -13.71 -2.40
CA ASP A 75 7.83 -14.68 -1.37
C ASP A 75 7.55 -14.16 0.05
N ASP A 76 7.74 -12.86 0.32
CA ASP A 76 7.38 -12.24 1.60
C ASP A 76 5.86 -12.27 1.82
N ILE A 77 5.09 -11.87 0.79
CA ILE A 77 3.62 -11.89 0.79
C ILE A 77 3.10 -13.32 1.02
N GLU A 78 3.69 -14.29 0.34
CA GLU A 78 3.31 -15.70 0.45
C GLU A 78 3.69 -16.32 1.81
N ARG A 79 4.84 -15.98 2.38
CA ARG A 79 5.26 -16.45 3.70
C ARG A 79 4.35 -15.94 4.81
N GLU A 80 3.96 -14.67 4.73
CA GLU A 80 3.08 -14.04 5.71
C GLU A 80 1.60 -14.29 5.46
N GLN A 81 1.24 -14.90 4.33
CA GLN A 81 -0.13 -15.20 3.92
C GLN A 81 -1.03 -13.94 3.86
N ARG A 82 -0.49 -12.78 3.43
CA ARG A 82 -1.24 -11.53 3.30
C ARG A 82 -2.06 -11.53 2.02
N ARG A 83 -3.34 -11.15 2.09
CA ARG A 83 -4.29 -11.16 0.96
C ARG A 83 -4.60 -9.79 0.40
N THR A 84 -4.37 -8.74 1.18
CA THR A 84 -4.60 -7.35 0.76
C THR A 84 -3.33 -6.53 0.90
N VAL A 85 -3.16 -5.53 0.05
CA VAL A 85 -1.97 -4.66 0.09
C VAL A 85 -1.90 -3.82 1.36
N PRO A 86 -3.00 -3.30 1.96
CA PRO A 86 -2.94 -2.66 3.27
C PRO A 86 -2.28 -3.52 4.36
N ASP A 87 -2.57 -4.82 4.39
CA ASP A 87 -1.97 -5.74 5.37
C ASP A 87 -0.46 -5.94 5.13
N VAL A 88 -0.05 -5.98 3.86
CA VAL A 88 1.38 -6.06 3.47
C VAL A 88 2.14 -4.82 3.90
N LEU A 89 1.56 -3.63 3.69
CA LEU A 89 2.20 -2.36 4.00
C LEU A 89 2.24 -2.03 5.51
N ALA A 90 1.49 -2.75 6.34
CA ALA A 90 1.37 -2.46 7.76
C ALA A 90 2.71 -2.52 8.53
N THR A 91 3.65 -3.37 8.11
CA THR A 91 4.98 -3.52 8.73
C THR A 91 6.03 -2.55 8.18
N VAL A 92 5.74 -1.82 7.09
CA VAL A 92 6.70 -0.93 6.45
C VAL A 92 6.97 0.30 7.32
N PRO A 93 8.26 0.65 7.58
CA PRO A 93 8.61 1.85 8.34
C PRO A 93 8.21 3.12 7.59
N GLY A 94 7.87 4.17 8.34
CA GLY A 94 7.45 5.46 7.78
C GLY A 94 6.02 5.50 7.22
N LEU A 95 5.30 4.36 7.19
CA LEU A 95 3.92 4.28 6.72
C LEU A 95 2.94 4.17 7.88
N ASN A 96 1.82 4.88 7.79
CA ASN A 96 0.64 4.62 8.61
C ASN A 96 -0.54 4.25 7.72
N ILE A 97 -1.24 3.17 8.06
CA ILE A 97 -2.40 2.67 7.33
C ILE A 97 -3.65 2.99 8.15
N VAL A 98 -4.59 3.68 7.54
CA VAL A 98 -5.91 3.94 8.12
C VAL A 98 -6.95 3.27 7.24
N GLN A 99 -7.68 2.31 7.79
CA GLN A 99 -8.69 1.55 7.05
C GLN A 99 -10.01 1.56 7.80
N GLN A 100 -11.05 2.01 7.14
CA GLN A 100 -12.41 2.06 7.70
C GLN A 100 -13.00 0.65 7.74
N GLY A 101 -12.83 -0.03 8.88
CA GLY A 101 -13.41 -1.33 9.10
C GLY A 101 -12.61 -2.52 8.56
N GLY A 102 -13.31 -3.50 7.98
CA GLY A 102 -12.78 -4.75 7.50
C GLY A 102 -12.25 -4.71 6.07
N PRO A 103 -12.13 -5.89 5.41
CA PRO A 103 -11.77 -5.98 4.02
C PRO A 103 -12.67 -5.12 3.13
N GLY A 104 -12.11 -4.48 2.11
CA GLY A 104 -12.83 -3.59 1.20
C GLY A 104 -13.15 -2.20 1.75
N GLY A 105 -12.98 -1.96 3.04
CA GLY A 105 -13.13 -0.63 3.63
C GLY A 105 -12.08 0.34 3.09
N GLN A 106 -12.48 1.61 2.91
CA GLN A 106 -11.59 2.65 2.40
C GLN A 106 -10.26 2.65 3.17
N SER A 107 -9.17 2.50 2.44
CA SER A 107 -7.83 2.33 2.99
C SER A 107 -6.89 3.39 2.49
N SER A 108 -6.44 4.25 3.40
CA SER A 108 -5.51 5.36 3.14
C SER A 108 -4.12 5.03 3.66
N VAL A 109 -3.10 5.36 2.88
CA VAL A 109 -1.69 5.20 3.25
C VAL A 109 -1.06 6.57 3.40
N PHE A 110 -0.47 6.83 4.56
CA PHE A 110 0.25 8.05 4.88
C PHE A 110 1.74 7.73 4.96
N ILE A 111 2.56 8.44 4.21
CA ILE A 111 4.03 8.26 4.24
C ILE A 111 4.66 9.43 5.01
N ARG A 112 5.46 9.13 6.05
CA ARG A 112 6.18 10.13 6.87
C ARG A 112 5.29 11.28 7.36
N GLY A 113 4.01 10.99 7.67
CA GLY A 113 3.06 11.97 8.20
C GLY A 113 2.41 12.88 7.17
N THR A 114 2.75 12.81 5.89
CA THR A 114 2.08 13.56 4.81
C THR A 114 0.64 13.08 4.61
N ASN A 115 -0.15 13.74 3.78
CA ASN A 115 -1.52 13.31 3.47
C ASN A 115 -1.54 12.07 2.56
N ALA A 116 -2.62 11.29 2.61
CA ALA A 116 -2.77 10.10 1.76
C ALA A 116 -2.77 10.42 0.26
N ASN A 117 -3.23 11.60 -0.12
CA ASN A 117 -3.20 12.12 -1.49
C ASN A 117 -1.84 12.72 -1.91
N HIS A 118 -0.84 12.66 -1.04
CA HIS A 118 0.57 12.97 -1.33
C HIS A 118 1.38 11.71 -1.67
N VAL A 119 0.72 10.58 -1.84
CA VAL A 119 1.33 9.29 -2.17
C VAL A 119 0.95 8.90 -3.59
N LYS A 120 1.92 8.90 -4.49
CA LYS A 120 1.75 8.40 -5.86
C LYS A 120 1.69 6.89 -5.84
N VAL A 121 0.67 6.30 -6.45
CA VAL A 121 0.53 4.84 -6.55
C VAL A 121 0.58 4.42 -8.01
N LEU A 122 1.46 3.47 -8.29
CA LEU A 122 1.65 2.92 -9.62
C LEU A 122 1.42 1.41 -9.62
N ILE A 123 0.75 0.89 -10.64
CA ILE A 123 0.70 -0.56 -10.93
C ILE A 123 1.29 -0.75 -12.34
N ASP A 124 2.42 -1.46 -12.43
CA ASP A 124 3.19 -1.63 -13.68
C ASP A 124 3.46 -0.30 -14.43
N GLY A 125 3.72 0.78 -13.69
CA GLY A 125 3.97 2.12 -14.22
C GLY A 125 2.71 2.93 -14.60
N ILE A 126 1.52 2.38 -14.41
CA ILE A 126 0.23 3.07 -14.61
C ILE A 126 -0.12 3.83 -13.34
N ASP A 127 -0.40 5.12 -13.44
CA ASP A 127 -0.99 5.91 -12.34
C ASP A 127 -2.43 5.44 -12.10
N VAL A 128 -2.67 4.88 -10.90
CA VAL A 128 -3.96 4.31 -10.52
C VAL A 128 -4.78 5.20 -9.59
N SER A 129 -4.35 6.44 -9.37
CA SER A 129 -5.16 7.42 -8.62
C SER A 129 -6.48 7.70 -9.35
N ASP A 130 -7.56 7.84 -8.60
CA ASP A 130 -8.91 8.06 -9.14
C ASP A 130 -9.16 9.55 -9.44
N PRO A 131 -9.29 9.96 -10.72
CA PRO A 131 -9.56 11.34 -11.09
C PRO A 131 -10.91 11.87 -10.59
N SER A 132 -11.88 10.98 -10.32
CA SER A 132 -13.22 11.34 -9.85
C SER A 132 -13.28 11.57 -8.35
N SER A 133 -12.32 11.05 -7.58
CA SER A 133 -12.33 11.20 -6.13
C SER A 133 -11.94 12.63 -5.70
N THR A 134 -12.53 13.07 -4.61
CA THR A 134 -12.29 14.44 -4.08
C THR A 134 -10.81 14.70 -3.80
N ALA A 135 -10.10 13.75 -3.26
CA ALA A 135 -8.70 13.89 -2.90
C ALA A 135 -7.73 13.35 -3.97
N ARG A 136 -8.22 12.61 -4.96
CA ARG A 136 -7.42 11.86 -5.94
C ARG A 136 -6.44 10.87 -5.28
N ALA A 137 -6.71 10.46 -4.06
CA ALA A 137 -5.95 9.42 -3.39
C ALA A 137 -6.38 8.04 -3.89
N PHE A 138 -5.43 7.11 -4.02
CA PHE A 138 -5.75 5.72 -4.32
C PHE A 138 -6.33 5.02 -3.09
N ASP A 139 -7.47 4.34 -3.27
CA ASP A 139 -8.05 3.47 -2.24
C ASP A 139 -7.43 2.08 -2.32
N PHE A 140 -6.57 1.76 -1.34
CA PHE A 140 -5.91 0.45 -1.26
C PHE A 140 -6.83 -0.68 -0.84
N GLY A 141 -8.04 -0.40 -0.35
CA GLY A 141 -9.00 -1.41 0.11
C GLY A 141 -9.39 -2.43 -0.96
N GLN A 142 -9.26 -2.05 -2.24
CA GLN A 142 -9.60 -2.89 -3.38
C GLN A 142 -8.42 -3.69 -3.94
N LEU A 143 -7.19 -3.49 -3.42
CA LEU A 143 -5.99 -4.06 -4.01
C LEU A 143 -5.61 -5.39 -3.36
N LEU A 144 -5.91 -6.51 -4.07
CA LEU A 144 -5.52 -7.87 -3.69
C LEU A 144 -4.08 -8.17 -4.11
N THR A 145 -3.45 -9.16 -3.45
CA THR A 145 -2.02 -9.49 -3.61
C THR A 145 -1.71 -10.63 -4.57
N ALA A 146 -2.72 -11.35 -5.08
CA ALA A 146 -2.53 -12.62 -5.79
C ALA A 146 -1.64 -12.51 -7.05
N ASP A 147 -1.71 -11.39 -7.77
CA ASP A 147 -0.97 -11.13 -9.00
C ASP A 147 0.34 -10.35 -8.79
N ILE A 148 0.70 -10.00 -7.55
CA ILE A 148 1.84 -9.14 -7.26
C ILE A 148 3.15 -9.94 -7.25
N GLU A 149 4.17 -9.47 -8.00
CA GLU A 149 5.56 -9.93 -7.96
C GLU A 149 6.34 -9.23 -6.86
N ARG A 150 6.18 -7.90 -6.72
CA ARG A 150 6.78 -7.10 -5.64
C ARG A 150 6.09 -5.75 -5.48
N ILE A 151 6.28 -5.16 -4.31
CA ILE A 151 5.90 -3.79 -3.99
C ILE A 151 7.16 -3.03 -3.61
N GLU A 152 7.40 -1.90 -4.25
CA GLU A 152 8.50 -0.98 -3.94
C GLU A 152 7.90 0.27 -3.29
N VAL A 153 8.31 0.57 -2.05
CA VAL A 153 7.86 1.75 -1.30
C VAL A 153 9.00 2.73 -1.20
N LEU A 154 8.88 3.83 -1.91
CA LEU A 154 9.84 4.91 -2.02
C LEU A 154 9.38 6.09 -1.16
N ARG A 155 10.18 6.52 -0.19
CA ARG A 155 9.81 7.57 0.76
C ARG A 155 10.57 8.86 0.50
N GLY A 156 9.87 10.00 0.73
CA GLY A 156 10.35 11.35 0.48
C GLY A 156 9.94 11.90 -0.90
N PRO A 157 10.19 13.19 -1.22
CA PRO A 157 9.76 13.84 -2.43
C PRO A 157 10.28 13.17 -3.70
N GLN A 158 9.40 12.88 -4.66
CA GLN A 158 9.71 12.20 -5.91
C GLN A 158 9.10 12.88 -7.13
N SER A 159 8.57 14.12 -6.98
CA SER A 159 7.88 14.80 -8.08
C SER A 159 8.79 15.15 -9.25
N GLY A 160 10.10 15.28 -9.05
CA GLY A 160 11.07 15.50 -10.12
C GLY A 160 11.13 14.37 -11.16
N LEU A 161 10.67 13.16 -10.83
CA LEU A 161 10.54 12.06 -11.79
C LEU A 161 9.08 11.71 -12.08
N TYR A 162 8.23 11.68 -11.04
CA TYR A 162 6.87 11.15 -11.10
C TYR A 162 5.77 12.21 -11.25
N GLY A 163 6.11 13.51 -11.15
CA GLY A 163 5.17 14.62 -11.26
C GLY A 163 4.27 14.76 -10.02
N SER A 164 3.05 15.21 -10.24
CA SER A 164 2.07 15.46 -9.19
C SER A 164 1.83 14.25 -8.28
N ASP A 165 1.45 14.52 -7.01
CA ASP A 165 1.05 13.58 -5.97
C ASP A 165 2.20 12.81 -5.29
N ALA A 166 3.47 13.06 -5.66
CA ALA A 166 4.64 12.37 -5.13
C ALA A 166 5.39 13.19 -4.05
N ILE A 167 4.68 13.94 -3.21
CA ILE A 167 5.22 14.73 -2.08
C ILE A 167 5.76 13.81 -0.98
N GLY A 168 4.94 12.86 -0.52
CA GLY A 168 5.29 11.92 0.55
C GLY A 168 6.12 10.73 0.06
N GLY A 169 5.90 10.32 -1.18
CA GLY A 169 6.58 9.19 -1.79
C GLY A 169 5.81 8.51 -2.90
N VAL A 170 6.34 7.34 -3.31
CA VAL A 170 5.75 6.52 -4.37
C VAL A 170 5.60 5.08 -3.87
N ILE A 171 4.46 4.46 -4.12
CA ILE A 171 4.23 3.03 -3.96
C ILE A 171 4.07 2.43 -5.36
N SER A 172 5.03 1.61 -5.76
CA SER A 172 5.05 0.93 -7.06
C SER A 172 4.77 -0.55 -6.88
N VAL A 173 3.68 -1.01 -7.45
CA VAL A 173 3.27 -2.41 -7.48
C VAL A 173 3.64 -2.98 -8.85
N VAL A 174 4.39 -4.07 -8.85
CA VAL A 174 4.78 -4.79 -10.07
C VAL A 174 4.08 -6.14 -10.08
N THR A 175 3.35 -6.43 -11.16
CA THR A 175 2.66 -7.71 -11.31
C THR A 175 3.57 -8.80 -11.87
N LYS A 176 3.23 -10.07 -11.62
CA LYS A 176 3.99 -11.25 -12.07
C LYS A 176 4.13 -11.27 -13.58
N LYS A 177 5.33 -11.58 -14.06
CA LYS A 177 5.66 -11.78 -15.49
C LYS A 177 5.93 -13.26 -15.75
N GLY A 178 5.51 -13.77 -16.89
CA GLY A 178 5.79 -15.14 -17.31
C GLY A 178 7.28 -15.35 -17.60
N LYS A 179 7.84 -16.44 -17.07
CA LYS A 179 9.24 -16.86 -17.28
C LYS A 179 9.31 -18.39 -17.35
N GLY A 180 10.12 -18.92 -18.28
CA GLY A 180 10.35 -20.35 -18.41
C GLY A 180 9.11 -21.17 -18.80
N PRO A 181 9.07 -22.47 -18.51
CA PRO A 181 7.95 -23.34 -18.82
C PRO A 181 6.64 -22.87 -18.20
N ALA A 182 5.51 -23.26 -18.81
CA ALA A 182 4.19 -22.93 -18.29
C ALA A 182 4.02 -23.42 -16.83
N LYS A 183 3.64 -22.51 -15.95
CA LYS A 183 3.38 -22.75 -14.54
C LYS A 183 1.96 -22.34 -14.18
N ALA A 184 1.17 -23.29 -13.70
CA ALA A 184 -0.18 -23.03 -13.18
C ALA A 184 -0.16 -23.11 -11.65
N THR A 185 -0.82 -22.18 -10.98
CA THR A 185 -0.93 -22.19 -9.52
C THR A 185 -2.39 -21.91 -9.14
N GLY A 186 -2.96 -22.77 -8.30
CA GLY A 186 -4.27 -22.59 -7.69
C GLY A 186 -4.13 -22.38 -6.18
N LEU A 187 -4.93 -21.51 -5.60
CA LEU A 187 -5.00 -21.24 -4.17
C LEU A 187 -6.47 -21.23 -3.73
N VAL A 188 -6.76 -21.87 -2.61
CA VAL A 188 -8.03 -21.74 -1.89
C VAL A 188 -7.75 -21.55 -0.41
N GLU A 189 -8.50 -20.63 0.23
CA GLU A 189 -8.42 -20.33 1.66
C GLU A 189 -9.82 -20.08 2.19
N ALA A 190 -10.10 -20.58 3.39
CA ALA A 190 -11.34 -20.30 4.12
C ALA A 190 -11.01 -20.02 5.58
N GLY A 191 -11.90 -19.29 6.28
CA GLY A 191 -11.67 -19.00 7.69
C GLY A 191 -12.70 -18.08 8.32
N SER A 192 -12.29 -17.41 9.38
CA SER A 192 -13.09 -16.49 10.17
C SER A 192 -13.75 -15.40 9.32
N PHE A 193 -14.79 -14.79 9.86
CA PHE A 193 -15.58 -13.71 9.23
C PHE A 193 -16.27 -14.13 7.92
N GLY A 194 -16.57 -15.43 7.77
CA GLY A 194 -17.14 -15.97 6.54
C GLY A 194 -16.23 -15.76 5.32
N THR A 195 -14.93 -15.71 5.55
CA THR A 195 -13.95 -15.45 4.49
C THR A 195 -13.76 -16.67 3.62
N PHE A 196 -13.83 -16.46 2.30
CA PHE A 196 -13.45 -17.41 1.27
C PHE A 196 -12.63 -16.69 0.22
N ASN A 197 -11.41 -17.15 0.00
CA ASN A 197 -10.46 -16.57 -0.94
C ASN A 197 -9.94 -17.65 -1.88
N GLN A 198 -9.93 -17.35 -3.17
CA GLN A 198 -9.46 -18.25 -4.21
C GLN A 198 -8.69 -17.48 -5.28
N ALA A 199 -7.64 -18.07 -5.79
CA ALA A 199 -6.90 -17.49 -6.89
C ALA A 199 -6.39 -18.58 -7.84
N PHE A 200 -6.33 -18.24 -9.11
CA PHE A 200 -5.71 -19.06 -10.14
C PHE A 200 -4.76 -18.20 -10.95
N SER A 201 -3.57 -18.69 -11.21
CA SER A 201 -2.60 -18.03 -12.07
C SER A 201 -1.99 -19.03 -13.06
N LEU A 202 -1.74 -18.57 -14.28
CA LEU A 202 -1.03 -19.29 -15.33
C LEU A 202 0.03 -18.36 -15.93
N SER A 203 1.27 -18.75 -15.89
CA SER A 203 2.38 -17.93 -16.41
C SER A 203 3.42 -18.80 -17.11
N GLY A 204 4.13 -18.22 -18.06
CA GLY A 204 5.18 -18.92 -18.79
C GLY A 204 5.77 -18.11 -19.93
N SER A 205 6.75 -18.68 -20.61
CA SER A 205 7.28 -18.12 -21.84
C SER A 205 7.49 -19.22 -22.88
N HIS A 206 7.27 -18.88 -24.15
CA HIS A 206 7.51 -19.76 -25.28
C HIS A 206 7.99 -18.95 -26.47
N ASN A 207 9.15 -19.30 -27.00
CA ASN A 207 9.83 -18.54 -28.06
C ASN A 207 9.96 -17.05 -27.68
N ILE A 208 9.40 -16.16 -28.50
CA ILE A 208 9.42 -14.71 -28.30
C ILE A 208 8.37 -14.23 -27.30
N PHE A 209 7.38 -15.06 -26.95
CA PHE A 209 6.23 -14.66 -26.13
C PHE A 209 6.42 -15.00 -24.66
N ASN A 210 6.04 -14.11 -23.78
CA ASN A 210 5.84 -14.36 -22.37
C ASN A 210 4.42 -13.93 -21.98
N TYR A 211 3.82 -14.64 -21.00
CA TYR A 211 2.46 -14.42 -20.59
C TYR A 211 2.27 -14.71 -19.08
N ALA A 212 1.41 -13.95 -18.45
CA ALA A 212 0.90 -14.22 -17.13
C ALA A 212 -0.58 -13.81 -17.08
N PHE A 213 -1.43 -14.73 -16.61
CA PHE A 213 -2.85 -14.52 -16.36
C PHE A 213 -3.14 -14.82 -14.91
N ASN A 214 -3.96 -14.01 -14.27
CA ASN A 214 -4.37 -14.22 -12.90
C ASN A 214 -5.85 -13.86 -12.73
N VAL A 215 -6.55 -14.68 -11.94
CA VAL A 215 -7.92 -14.45 -11.47
C VAL A 215 -7.92 -14.65 -9.97
N ALA A 216 -8.43 -13.69 -9.23
CA ALA A 216 -8.58 -13.77 -7.79
C ALA A 216 -10.00 -13.36 -7.38
N HIS A 217 -10.55 -14.09 -6.42
CA HIS A 217 -11.83 -13.77 -5.79
C HIS A 217 -11.66 -13.77 -4.27
N PHE A 218 -12.02 -12.69 -3.63
CA PHE A 218 -12.02 -12.55 -2.18
C PHE A 218 -13.42 -12.21 -1.70
N HIS A 219 -13.94 -13.01 -0.78
CA HIS A 219 -15.25 -12.83 -0.16
C HIS A 219 -15.13 -12.82 1.37
N SER A 220 -15.89 -11.92 2.05
CA SER A 220 -16.04 -11.88 3.50
C SER A 220 -17.45 -11.34 3.81
N ASN A 221 -18.18 -11.96 4.74
CA ASN A 221 -19.60 -11.60 4.97
C ASN A 221 -19.99 -11.39 6.43
N ALA A 222 -19.04 -11.43 7.35
CA ALA A 222 -19.30 -11.36 8.78
C ALA A 222 -18.27 -10.51 9.55
N THR A 223 -17.85 -9.36 8.98
CA THR A 223 -16.86 -8.48 9.62
C THR A 223 -17.54 -7.45 10.51
N PRO A 224 -17.29 -7.47 11.85
CA PRO A 224 -17.89 -6.52 12.78
C PRO A 224 -17.13 -5.18 12.74
N VAL A 225 -17.71 -4.15 12.14
CA VAL A 225 -17.07 -2.85 11.96
C VAL A 225 -17.61 -1.77 12.90
N THR A 226 -18.93 -1.73 13.14
CA THR A 226 -19.51 -0.69 13.98
C THR A 226 -19.38 -1.05 15.47
N PRO A 227 -18.76 -0.20 16.31
CA PRO A 227 -18.74 -0.37 17.76
C PRO A 227 -20.15 -0.42 18.35
N LEU A 228 -20.39 -1.34 19.29
CA LEU A 228 -21.72 -1.49 19.91
C LEU A 228 -22.13 -0.24 20.71
N GLU A 229 -21.17 0.47 21.26
CA GLU A 229 -21.35 1.70 22.03
C GLU A 229 -21.86 2.88 21.20
N LEU A 230 -21.74 2.81 19.87
CA LEU A 230 -22.27 3.82 18.95
C LEU A 230 -23.70 3.52 18.50
N LEU A 231 -24.18 2.29 18.74
CA LEU A 231 -25.54 1.90 18.34
C LEU A 231 -26.57 2.41 19.34
N PRO A 232 -27.70 2.93 18.88
CA PRO A 232 -28.85 3.23 19.74
C PRO A 232 -29.28 2.02 20.58
N PRO A 233 -29.81 2.24 21.79
CA PRO A 233 -30.27 1.15 22.67
C PRO A 233 -31.25 0.21 21.96
N GLY A 234 -31.00 -1.10 22.09
CA GLY A 234 -31.84 -2.15 21.49
C GLY A 234 -31.57 -2.47 20.02
N ARG A 235 -30.64 -1.75 19.37
CA ARG A 235 -30.25 -2.01 17.98
C ARG A 235 -29.18 -3.10 17.91
N ALA A 236 -29.35 -4.06 17.03
CA ALA A 236 -28.33 -5.07 16.72
C ALA A 236 -27.30 -4.53 15.74
N ARG A 237 -26.03 -4.97 15.89
CA ARG A 237 -24.97 -4.67 14.92
C ARG A 237 -25.23 -5.49 13.64
N ILE A 238 -25.00 -4.84 12.49
CA ILE A 238 -24.97 -5.47 11.18
C ILE A 238 -23.50 -5.66 10.81
N ASP A 239 -23.12 -6.88 10.39
CA ASP A 239 -21.75 -7.16 9.97
C ASP A 239 -21.55 -6.76 8.50
N ASP A 240 -20.41 -6.17 8.19
CA ASP A 240 -20.08 -5.71 6.86
C ASP A 240 -19.72 -6.87 5.94
N ARG A 241 -20.00 -6.69 4.64
CA ARG A 241 -19.79 -7.71 3.59
C ARG A 241 -18.95 -7.14 2.47
N TYR A 242 -17.99 -7.92 2.01
CA TYR A 242 -17.12 -7.55 0.92
C TYR A 242 -16.98 -8.68 -0.09
N ASP A 243 -17.01 -8.32 -1.36
CA ASP A 243 -16.79 -9.22 -2.50
C ASP A 243 -15.91 -8.52 -3.53
N ASN A 244 -14.86 -9.19 -4.00
CA ASN A 244 -13.92 -8.61 -4.96
C ASN A 244 -13.47 -9.66 -5.96
N TRP A 245 -13.68 -9.39 -7.24
CA TRP A 245 -13.09 -10.12 -8.36
C TRP A 245 -12.00 -9.28 -8.99
N THR A 246 -10.80 -9.84 -9.08
CA THR A 246 -9.66 -9.20 -9.75
C THR A 246 -9.14 -10.11 -10.85
N TYR A 247 -8.98 -9.54 -12.03
CA TYR A 247 -8.41 -10.19 -13.23
C TYR A 247 -7.17 -9.41 -13.65
N SER A 248 -6.07 -10.09 -13.92
CA SER A 248 -4.88 -9.44 -14.47
C SER A 248 -4.24 -10.26 -15.57
N THR A 249 -3.68 -9.55 -16.54
CA THR A 249 -3.00 -10.13 -17.71
C THR A 249 -1.75 -9.33 -17.99
N LYS A 250 -0.63 -10.01 -18.19
CA LYS A 250 0.63 -9.41 -18.62
C LYS A 250 1.20 -10.23 -19.75
N LEU A 251 1.39 -9.58 -20.90
CA LEU A 251 1.88 -10.19 -22.13
C LEU A 251 3.15 -9.47 -22.56
N GLY A 252 4.08 -10.21 -23.15
CA GLY A 252 5.25 -9.63 -23.77
C GLY A 252 5.65 -10.40 -25.02
N ALA A 253 6.27 -9.70 -25.95
CA ALA A 253 6.86 -10.29 -27.14
C ALA A 253 8.25 -9.67 -27.36
N ASP A 254 9.29 -10.48 -27.22
CA ASP A 254 10.68 -10.10 -27.43
C ASP A 254 11.09 -10.55 -28.84
N PHE A 255 10.92 -9.68 -29.86
CA PHE A 255 11.14 -10.02 -31.29
C PHE A 255 12.61 -10.27 -31.60
N ASN A 256 13.47 -9.48 -30.97
CA ASN A 256 14.93 -9.60 -31.03
C ASN A 256 15.55 -8.83 -29.83
N GLU A 257 16.89 -8.75 -29.79
CA GLU A 257 17.62 -8.00 -28.76
C GLU A 257 17.38 -6.49 -28.76
N TYR A 258 16.79 -5.95 -29.84
CA TYR A 258 16.58 -4.51 -30.03
C TYR A 258 15.12 -4.08 -29.83
N PHE A 259 14.16 -4.98 -30.01
CA PHE A 259 12.74 -4.59 -30.02
C PHE A 259 11.85 -5.57 -29.24
N SER A 260 11.08 -5.04 -28.30
CA SER A 260 10.05 -5.78 -27.56
C SER A 260 8.78 -4.97 -27.38
N LEU A 261 7.66 -5.69 -27.25
CA LEU A 261 6.36 -5.16 -26.91
C LEU A 261 5.89 -5.76 -25.59
N ASN A 262 5.31 -4.93 -24.73
CA ASN A 262 4.71 -5.34 -23.47
C ASN A 262 3.28 -4.80 -23.39
N PHE A 263 2.40 -5.59 -22.81
CA PHE A 263 1.02 -5.20 -22.52
C PHE A 263 0.63 -5.69 -21.14
N VAL A 264 -0.04 -4.84 -20.38
CA VAL A 264 -0.64 -5.18 -19.10
C VAL A 264 -2.09 -4.69 -19.05
N ALA A 265 -2.96 -5.49 -18.46
CA ALA A 265 -4.33 -5.13 -18.14
C ALA A 265 -4.69 -5.69 -16.77
N ARG A 266 -5.34 -4.89 -15.93
CA ARG A 266 -5.89 -5.29 -14.63
C ARG A 266 -7.29 -4.72 -14.48
N HIS A 267 -8.25 -5.61 -14.19
CA HIS A 267 -9.64 -5.24 -13.91
C HIS A 267 -10.04 -5.70 -12.52
N THR A 268 -10.72 -4.82 -11.78
CA THR A 268 -11.28 -5.12 -10.46
C THR A 268 -12.77 -4.78 -10.49
N ASP A 269 -13.62 -5.71 -10.01
CA ASP A 269 -15.03 -5.49 -9.73
C ASP A 269 -15.28 -5.83 -8.26
N ALA A 270 -15.58 -4.83 -7.44
CA ALA A 270 -15.72 -4.99 -6.02
C ALA A 270 -17.03 -4.38 -5.51
N THR A 271 -17.61 -5.03 -4.51
CA THR A 271 -18.80 -4.54 -3.81
C THR A 271 -18.57 -4.62 -2.31
N LEU A 272 -18.74 -3.48 -1.63
CA LEU A 272 -18.79 -3.37 -0.19
C LEU A 272 -20.22 -3.03 0.26
N ARG A 273 -20.71 -3.76 1.27
CA ARG A 273 -21.90 -3.38 2.05
C ARG A 273 -21.45 -3.11 3.48
N ASN A 274 -21.61 -1.89 3.91
CA ASN A 274 -21.14 -1.43 5.22
C ASN A 274 -22.23 -0.67 5.97
N THR A 275 -22.13 -0.67 7.28
CA THR A 275 -22.95 0.19 8.14
C THR A 275 -22.40 1.61 8.08
N ASP A 276 -23.11 2.48 7.37
CA ASP A 276 -22.82 3.89 7.25
C ASP A 276 -23.55 4.72 8.31
N ASP A 277 -23.43 6.03 8.27
CA ASP A 277 -24.04 6.94 9.24
C ASP A 277 -25.33 7.56 8.68
N ASP A 278 -26.33 7.71 9.56
CA ASP A 278 -27.56 8.42 9.26
C ASP A 278 -27.41 9.91 9.56
N PHE A 279 -27.13 10.69 8.53
CA PHE A 279 -27.01 12.14 8.60
C PHE A 279 -28.36 12.87 8.64
N SER A 280 -29.48 12.15 8.61
CA SER A 280 -30.82 12.74 8.73
C SER A 280 -31.28 12.95 10.15
N VAL A 281 -30.53 12.45 11.12
CA VAL A 281 -30.80 12.58 12.57
C VAL A 281 -29.64 13.27 13.29
N PHE A 282 -29.95 13.90 14.42
CA PHE A 282 -28.92 14.51 15.26
C PHE A 282 -29.12 14.09 16.74
N PRO A 283 -28.09 13.61 17.45
CA PRO A 283 -26.73 13.37 16.94
C PRO A 283 -26.72 12.31 15.84
N ILE A 284 -25.73 12.40 14.93
CA ILE A 284 -25.51 11.41 13.88
C ILE A 284 -25.24 10.06 14.51
N VAL A 285 -25.91 9.02 14.03
CA VAL A 285 -25.77 7.65 14.53
C VAL A 285 -25.58 6.67 13.37
N PRO A 286 -25.01 5.49 13.60
CA PRO A 286 -24.99 4.44 12.58
C PRO A 286 -26.40 4.10 12.10
N ALA A 287 -26.55 3.98 10.77
CA ALA A 287 -27.84 3.71 10.13
C ALA A 287 -28.40 2.32 10.48
N ASP A 288 -29.72 2.15 10.33
CA ASP A 288 -30.43 0.88 10.56
C ASP A 288 -30.22 -0.17 9.48
N ASN A 289 -29.65 0.26 8.35
CA ASN A 289 -29.43 -0.58 7.18
C ASN A 289 -28.08 -0.22 6.54
N GLN A 290 -27.63 -1.07 5.63
CA GLN A 290 -26.32 -0.91 5.02
C GLN A 290 -26.39 -0.04 3.76
N SER A 291 -25.38 0.78 3.57
CA SER A 291 -25.01 1.35 2.29
C SER A 291 -24.39 0.28 1.37
N LYS A 292 -24.35 0.56 0.08
CA LYS A 292 -23.65 -0.26 -0.92
C LYS A 292 -22.72 0.61 -1.73
N SER A 293 -21.44 0.24 -1.75
CA SER A 293 -20.44 0.80 -2.65
C SER A 293 -20.06 -0.26 -3.69
N SER A 294 -20.14 0.09 -4.96
CA SER A 294 -19.68 -0.75 -6.07
C SER A 294 -18.59 -0.02 -6.82
N VAL A 295 -17.45 -0.67 -6.98
CA VAL A 295 -16.23 -0.11 -7.57
C VAL A 295 -15.81 -0.99 -8.73
N LYS A 296 -15.67 -0.39 -9.92
CA LYS A 296 -15.05 -1.05 -11.07
C LYS A 296 -13.83 -0.24 -11.49
N GLN A 297 -12.74 -0.94 -11.72
CA GLN A 297 -11.47 -0.31 -12.12
C GLN A 297 -10.90 -1.08 -13.30
N LEU A 298 -10.39 -0.36 -14.29
CA LEU A 298 -9.64 -0.93 -15.40
C LEU A 298 -8.35 -0.14 -15.59
N PHE A 299 -7.22 -0.83 -15.53
CA PHE A 299 -5.89 -0.27 -15.74
C PHE A 299 -5.25 -1.02 -16.89
N THR A 300 -4.83 -0.31 -17.94
CA THR A 300 -4.16 -0.93 -19.09
C THR A 300 -2.95 -0.11 -19.52
N ARG A 301 -1.91 -0.78 -20.00
CA ARG A 301 -0.73 -0.14 -20.60
C ARG A 301 -0.15 -1.00 -21.71
N GLY A 302 0.07 -0.39 -22.84
CA GLY A 302 0.94 -0.91 -23.91
C GLY A 302 2.27 -0.17 -23.89
N GLU A 303 3.38 -0.89 -24.04
CA GLU A 303 4.72 -0.32 -24.10
C GLU A 303 5.53 -0.97 -25.22
N ALA A 304 6.15 -0.15 -26.06
CA ALA A 304 7.17 -0.58 -27.03
C ALA A 304 8.55 -0.16 -26.54
N VAL A 305 9.50 -1.09 -26.49
CA VAL A 305 10.88 -0.84 -26.09
C VAL A 305 11.76 -1.04 -27.32
N TRP A 306 12.53 -0.02 -27.66
CA TRP A 306 13.43 -0.04 -28.79
C TRP A 306 14.84 0.37 -28.39
N SER A 307 15.75 -0.59 -28.46
CA SER A 307 17.16 -0.43 -28.10
C SER A 307 17.97 -0.08 -29.35
N LEU A 308 18.71 1.00 -29.32
CA LEU A 308 19.55 1.52 -30.41
C LEU A 308 21.01 1.62 -29.96
N LEU A 309 21.92 1.83 -30.90
CA LEU A 309 23.34 2.06 -30.64
C LEU A 309 23.98 0.95 -29.77
N GLY A 310 23.65 -0.32 -30.07
CA GLY A 310 24.17 -1.46 -29.30
C GLY A 310 23.73 -1.47 -27.83
N GLY A 311 22.53 -0.92 -27.52
CA GLY A 311 21.99 -0.88 -26.14
C GLY A 311 22.29 0.38 -25.36
N SER A 312 23.10 1.29 -25.91
CA SER A 312 23.42 2.55 -25.20
C SER A 312 22.30 3.60 -25.25
N PHE A 313 21.30 3.41 -26.12
CA PHE A 313 20.11 4.25 -26.19
C PHE A 313 18.85 3.38 -26.24
N VAL A 314 18.13 3.31 -25.13
CA VAL A 314 16.89 2.54 -25.01
C VAL A 314 15.69 3.48 -24.99
N ASN A 315 14.85 3.37 -26.02
CA ASN A 315 13.61 4.13 -26.13
C ASN A 315 12.43 3.31 -25.61
N ARG A 316 11.54 3.94 -24.86
CA ARG A 316 10.29 3.36 -24.35
C ARG A 316 9.13 4.27 -24.72
N PHE A 317 8.18 3.75 -25.47
CA PHE A 317 6.95 4.45 -25.85
C PHE A 317 5.78 3.77 -25.16
N GLY A 318 5.07 4.50 -24.31
CA GLY A 318 3.98 3.99 -23.52
C GLY A 318 2.65 4.68 -23.82
N VAL A 319 1.58 3.89 -23.76
CA VAL A 319 0.19 4.38 -23.73
C VAL A 319 -0.51 3.69 -22.57
N ALA A 320 -1.04 4.45 -21.61
CA ALA A 320 -1.78 3.94 -20.48
C ALA A 320 -3.21 4.49 -20.48
N TYR A 321 -4.14 3.66 -20.04
CA TYR A 321 -5.54 4.02 -19.80
C TYR A 321 -5.96 3.55 -18.42
N THR A 322 -6.62 4.43 -17.67
CA THR A 322 -7.16 4.17 -16.35
C THR A 322 -8.63 4.56 -16.35
N ASP A 323 -9.51 3.68 -15.86
CA ASP A 323 -10.95 3.91 -15.73
C ASP A 323 -11.42 3.50 -14.33
N HIS A 324 -12.13 4.40 -13.69
CA HIS A 324 -12.75 4.22 -12.37
C HIS A 324 -14.25 4.50 -12.49
N GLN A 325 -15.07 3.54 -12.11
CA GLN A 325 -16.52 3.66 -12.04
C GLN A 325 -16.96 3.34 -10.61
N ASN A 326 -17.44 4.35 -9.91
CA ASN A 326 -17.87 4.24 -8.53
C ASN A 326 -19.36 4.52 -8.43
N VAL A 327 -20.12 3.58 -7.86
CA VAL A 327 -21.56 3.76 -7.58
C VAL A 327 -21.78 3.58 -6.09
N TYR A 328 -22.24 4.63 -5.43
CA TYR A 328 -22.59 4.62 -4.04
C TYR A 328 -24.11 4.73 -3.86
N ILE A 329 -24.68 3.85 -3.02
CA ILE A 329 -26.08 3.89 -2.58
C ILE A 329 -26.04 4.00 -1.06
N GLY A 330 -26.39 5.16 -0.53
CA GLY A 330 -26.45 5.42 0.90
C GLY A 330 -27.51 4.61 1.62
N PRO A 331 -27.54 4.67 2.96
CA PRO A 331 -28.57 4.00 3.75
C PRO A 331 -29.95 4.64 3.50
N ILE A 332 -30.99 3.88 3.81
CA ILE A 332 -32.35 4.42 3.89
C ILE A 332 -32.44 5.21 5.20
N THR A 333 -32.82 6.47 5.10
CA THR A 333 -32.91 7.41 6.23
C THR A 333 -34.35 7.93 6.40
N THR A 334 -34.58 8.84 7.34
CA THR A 334 -35.88 9.53 7.48
C THR A 334 -36.26 10.34 6.24
N PHE A 335 -35.29 10.72 5.38
CA PHE A 335 -35.55 11.34 4.08
C PHE A 335 -35.92 10.35 2.97
N GLY A 336 -35.97 9.05 3.26
CA GLY A 336 -36.28 7.99 2.32
C GLY A 336 -35.07 7.24 1.78
N ALA A 337 -35.26 6.49 0.69
CA ALA A 337 -34.19 5.74 0.04
C ALA A 337 -33.21 6.68 -0.66
N SER A 338 -31.92 6.38 -0.53
CA SER A 338 -30.84 7.11 -1.22
C SER A 338 -30.90 6.86 -2.73
N ILE A 339 -30.75 7.94 -3.50
CA ILE A 339 -30.52 7.86 -4.94
C ILE A 339 -29.08 7.41 -5.17
N PRO A 340 -28.82 6.46 -6.10
CA PRO A 340 -27.46 6.09 -6.44
C PRO A 340 -26.65 7.29 -6.92
N THR A 341 -25.50 7.53 -6.32
CA THR A 341 -24.55 8.57 -6.74
C THR A 341 -23.43 7.91 -7.53
N LYS A 342 -23.11 8.45 -8.70
CA LYS A 342 -22.07 7.95 -9.60
C LYS A 342 -20.92 8.92 -9.70
N TYR A 343 -19.71 8.36 -9.70
CA TYR A 343 -18.46 9.06 -9.93
C TYR A 343 -17.64 8.25 -10.92
N ASP A 344 -17.54 8.77 -12.14
CA ASP A 344 -16.73 8.14 -13.19
C ASP A 344 -15.50 9.02 -13.45
N GLY A 345 -14.33 8.40 -13.45
CA GLY A 345 -13.06 9.07 -13.71
C GLY A 345 -12.20 8.27 -14.64
N ASP A 346 -11.71 8.90 -15.71
CA ASP A 346 -10.78 8.26 -16.63
C ASP A 346 -9.53 9.10 -16.87
N ARG A 347 -8.46 8.42 -17.29
CA ARG A 347 -7.19 9.04 -17.64
C ARG A 347 -6.57 8.31 -18.81
N VAL A 348 -6.10 9.07 -19.79
CA VAL A 348 -5.23 8.60 -20.88
C VAL A 348 -3.88 9.28 -20.75
N LYS A 349 -2.81 8.50 -20.82
CA LYS A 349 -1.44 8.99 -20.77
C LYS A 349 -0.62 8.44 -21.90
N PHE A 350 0.08 9.31 -22.62
CA PHE A 350 1.12 8.99 -23.58
C PHE A 350 2.45 9.38 -22.97
N ASP A 351 3.43 8.51 -23.04
CA ASP A 351 4.78 8.80 -22.55
C ASP A 351 5.85 8.26 -23.48
N TRP A 352 6.94 9.01 -23.58
CA TRP A 352 8.19 8.57 -24.15
C TRP A 352 9.31 8.78 -23.12
N ARG A 353 10.21 7.80 -23.06
CA ARG A 353 11.43 7.88 -22.27
C ARG A 353 12.60 7.33 -23.07
N GLY A 354 13.68 8.09 -23.12
CA GLY A 354 14.98 7.67 -23.64
C GLY A 354 15.98 7.50 -22.50
N ASP A 355 16.52 6.29 -22.36
CA ASP A 355 17.58 5.96 -21.42
C ASP A 355 18.90 5.95 -22.19
N ILE A 356 19.82 6.89 -21.93
CA ILE A 356 21.05 7.13 -22.70
C ILE A 356 22.26 6.84 -21.81
N SER A 357 22.97 5.74 -22.06
CA SER A 357 24.23 5.44 -21.41
C SER A 357 25.35 6.29 -22.03
N ILE A 358 25.76 7.35 -21.35
CA ILE A 358 26.76 8.31 -21.86
C ILE A 358 28.21 7.87 -21.59
N ALA A 359 28.41 7.07 -20.56
CA ALA A 359 29.67 6.42 -20.21
C ALA A 359 29.38 5.23 -19.26
N PRO A 360 30.34 4.31 -19.05
CA PRO A 360 30.19 3.26 -18.03
C PRO A 360 29.85 3.85 -16.66
N GLY A 361 28.72 3.39 -16.07
CA GLY A 361 28.21 3.90 -14.80
C GLY A 361 27.45 5.23 -14.87
N HIS A 362 27.27 5.84 -16.05
CA HIS A 362 26.61 7.13 -16.21
C HIS A 362 25.47 7.04 -17.23
N THR A 363 24.24 7.30 -16.78
CA THR A 363 23.04 7.26 -17.63
C THR A 363 22.27 8.58 -17.49
N VAL A 364 21.80 9.10 -18.62
CA VAL A 364 20.87 10.23 -18.68
C VAL A 364 19.53 9.69 -19.15
N LEU A 365 18.48 9.97 -18.40
CA LEU A 365 17.10 9.76 -18.83
C LEU A 365 16.52 11.08 -19.31
N VAL A 366 15.80 11.03 -20.40
CA VAL A 366 14.97 12.15 -20.89
C VAL A 366 13.57 11.61 -21.10
N GLY A 367 12.55 12.33 -20.66
CA GLY A 367 11.18 11.89 -20.85
C GLY A 367 10.22 13.01 -21.20
N LEU A 368 9.20 12.65 -21.99
CA LEU A 368 8.08 13.50 -22.36
C LEU A 368 6.79 12.76 -22.02
N GLN A 369 5.80 13.50 -21.50
CA GLN A 369 4.51 12.95 -21.11
C GLN A 369 3.39 13.89 -21.55
N HIS A 370 2.28 13.29 -21.98
CA HIS A 370 1.01 13.99 -22.16
C HIS A 370 -0.10 13.17 -21.51
N GLU A 371 -0.85 13.81 -20.61
CA GLU A 371 -1.91 13.18 -19.85
C GLU A 371 -3.17 14.00 -19.96
N LYS A 372 -4.31 13.33 -20.10
CA LYS A 372 -5.64 13.91 -20.02
C LYS A 372 -6.47 13.08 -19.04
N GLU A 373 -7.08 13.75 -18.06
CA GLU A 373 -8.00 13.15 -17.09
C GLU A 373 -9.38 13.78 -17.20
N SER A 374 -10.41 13.00 -16.88
CA SER A 374 -11.79 13.46 -16.85
C SER A 374 -12.52 13.01 -15.58
N LEU A 375 -13.55 13.74 -15.23
CA LEU A 375 -14.50 13.48 -14.17
C LEU A 375 -15.91 13.63 -14.72
N LEU A 376 -16.77 12.66 -14.46
CA LEU A 376 -18.18 12.71 -14.75
C LEU A 376 -19.00 12.31 -13.50
N THR A 377 -19.90 13.19 -13.09
CA THR A 377 -20.94 12.92 -12.08
C THR A 377 -22.32 13.23 -12.69
N GLU A 378 -23.39 13.07 -11.91
CA GLU A 378 -24.75 13.44 -12.37
C GLU A 378 -24.88 14.93 -12.72
N THR A 379 -24.06 15.79 -12.12
CA THR A 379 -24.18 17.26 -12.24
C THR A 379 -22.98 17.92 -12.86
N THR A 380 -21.83 17.23 -12.95
CA THR A 380 -20.56 17.84 -13.34
C THR A 380 -19.84 16.98 -14.35
N ALA A 381 -19.38 17.60 -15.43
CA ALA A 381 -18.40 17.05 -16.36
C ALA A 381 -17.19 18.00 -16.41
N ALA A 382 -16.00 17.48 -16.15
CA ALA A 382 -14.79 18.28 -16.13
C ALA A 382 -13.60 17.50 -16.69
N GLU A 383 -12.66 18.22 -17.30
CA GLU A 383 -11.45 17.66 -17.90
C GLU A 383 -10.23 18.52 -17.52
N ASN A 384 -9.06 17.89 -17.49
CA ASN A 384 -7.78 18.56 -17.27
C ASN A 384 -6.70 17.88 -18.09
N GLY A 385 -5.84 18.66 -18.72
CA GLY A 385 -4.66 18.19 -19.45
C GLY A 385 -3.38 18.61 -18.76
N ASN A 386 -2.35 17.75 -18.85
CA ASN A 386 -1.01 18.05 -18.37
C ASN A 386 0.03 17.57 -19.39
N ARG A 387 1.04 18.38 -19.67
CA ARG A 387 2.22 18.04 -20.48
C ARG A 387 3.45 18.19 -19.62
N ALA A 388 4.38 17.27 -19.74
CA ALA A 388 5.57 17.34 -18.93
C ALA A 388 6.81 16.89 -19.69
N GLY A 389 7.93 17.54 -19.36
CA GLY A 389 9.27 17.12 -19.77
C GLY A 389 10.15 16.96 -18.55
N TYR A 390 10.99 15.93 -18.53
CA TYR A 390 11.92 15.71 -17.43
C TYR A 390 13.26 15.16 -17.90
N ILE A 391 14.28 15.40 -17.10
CA ILE A 391 15.62 14.85 -17.27
C ILE A 391 16.10 14.29 -15.93
N GLU A 392 16.79 13.16 -15.96
CA GLU A 392 17.48 12.59 -14.80
C GLU A 392 18.88 12.15 -15.16
N LEU A 393 19.84 12.47 -14.32
CA LEU A 393 21.21 11.97 -14.37
C LEU A 393 21.38 10.93 -13.28
N GLN A 394 21.87 9.76 -13.64
CA GLN A 394 22.34 8.73 -12.74
C GLN A 394 23.81 8.49 -12.94
N SER A 395 24.60 8.57 -11.89
CA SER A 395 26.06 8.45 -11.97
C SER A 395 26.60 7.55 -10.87
N ASP A 396 27.42 6.60 -11.27
CA ASP A 396 28.22 5.75 -10.40
C ASP A 396 29.70 6.12 -10.64
N PHE A 397 30.34 6.60 -9.58
CA PHE A 397 31.77 6.90 -9.57
C PHE A 397 32.50 5.81 -8.79
N HIS A 398 33.15 4.90 -9.50
CA HIS A 398 34.01 3.84 -8.97
C HIS A 398 33.31 2.87 -8.00
N ASN A 399 31.99 2.61 -8.18
CA ASN A 399 31.16 1.80 -7.30
C ASN A 399 31.19 2.27 -5.82
N ARG A 400 31.37 3.58 -5.59
CA ARG A 400 31.48 4.16 -4.23
C ARG A 400 30.68 5.42 -4.03
N PHE A 401 30.64 6.29 -4.99
CA PHE A 401 29.83 7.50 -4.94
C PHE A 401 28.76 7.43 -6.02
N PHE A 402 27.52 7.51 -5.60
CA PHE A 402 26.34 7.44 -6.45
C PHE A 402 25.60 8.76 -6.37
N LEU A 403 25.12 9.24 -7.50
CA LEU A 403 24.36 10.47 -7.60
C LEU A 403 23.17 10.26 -8.50
N VAL A 404 21.97 10.62 -8.00
CA VAL A 404 20.77 10.82 -8.81
C VAL A 404 20.37 12.28 -8.72
N ALA A 405 20.21 12.94 -9.85
CA ALA A 405 19.72 14.31 -9.94
C ALA A 405 18.70 14.42 -11.05
N ASN A 406 17.54 15.01 -10.79
CA ASN A 406 16.52 15.21 -11.80
C ASN A 406 15.87 16.58 -11.71
N ALA A 407 15.27 16.99 -12.83
CA ALA A 407 14.46 18.18 -12.97
C ALA A 407 13.28 17.87 -13.92
N ARG A 408 12.14 18.47 -13.63
CA ARG A 408 10.90 18.29 -14.37
C ARG A 408 10.14 19.62 -14.46
N HIS A 409 9.56 19.85 -15.63
CA HIS A 409 8.59 20.90 -15.88
C HIS A 409 7.24 20.27 -16.28
N ASP A 410 6.19 20.69 -15.60
CA ASP A 410 4.80 20.35 -15.91
C ASP A 410 4.07 21.59 -16.39
N GLU A 411 3.36 21.50 -17.52
CA GLU A 411 2.47 22.54 -18.04
C GLU A 411 1.02 22.02 -17.98
N ASN A 412 0.25 22.57 -17.08
CA ASN A 412 -1.11 22.13 -16.80
C ASN A 412 -2.14 23.14 -17.35
N ASP A 413 -3.22 22.64 -17.96
CA ASP A 413 -4.26 23.47 -18.58
C ASP A 413 -5.01 24.39 -17.59
N ARG A 414 -4.91 24.15 -16.25
CA ARG A 414 -5.65 24.86 -15.21
C ARG A 414 -4.81 25.85 -14.42
N PHE A 415 -3.63 25.43 -13.96
CA PHE A 415 -2.78 26.28 -13.11
C PHE A 415 -1.46 26.69 -13.77
N GLY A 416 -1.21 26.29 -15.05
CA GLY A 416 0.00 26.67 -15.78
C GLY A 416 1.23 25.85 -15.42
N GLY A 417 2.41 26.45 -15.59
CA GLY A 417 3.71 25.82 -15.40
C GLY A 417 4.06 25.57 -13.94
N HIS A 418 4.70 24.41 -13.66
CA HIS A 418 5.26 24.06 -12.36
C HIS A 418 6.56 23.28 -12.49
N ASP A 419 7.60 23.69 -11.75
CA ASP A 419 8.93 23.10 -11.78
C ASP A 419 9.22 22.31 -10.53
N THR A 420 9.80 21.10 -10.70
CA THR A 420 10.28 20.26 -9.60
C THR A 420 11.66 19.72 -9.89
N TRP A 421 12.42 19.46 -8.82
CA TRP A 421 13.76 18.92 -8.91
C TRP A 421 14.11 18.07 -7.69
N ARG A 422 15.13 17.21 -7.83
CA ARG A 422 15.66 16.41 -6.73
C ARG A 422 17.14 16.12 -6.95
N VAL A 423 17.89 16.09 -5.84
CA VAL A 423 19.29 15.63 -5.80
C VAL A 423 19.45 14.63 -4.67
N ALA A 424 20.09 13.50 -4.96
CA ALA A 424 20.20 12.38 -4.02
C ALA A 424 21.56 11.68 -4.15
N PRO A 425 22.59 12.09 -3.37
CA PRO A 425 23.87 11.42 -3.28
C PRO A 425 23.86 10.22 -2.31
N ALA A 426 24.66 9.19 -2.62
CA ALA A 426 25.02 8.13 -1.69
C ALA A 426 26.52 7.82 -1.77
N VAL A 427 27.11 7.40 -0.65
CA VAL A 427 28.54 7.07 -0.54
C VAL A 427 28.69 5.74 0.21
N LEU A 428 29.48 4.82 -0.35
CA LEU A 428 29.95 3.62 0.33
C LEU A 428 31.35 3.86 0.90
N LEU A 429 31.46 3.86 2.21
CA LEU A 429 32.75 4.10 2.90
C LEU A 429 33.67 2.89 2.75
N PRO A 430 34.94 3.09 2.35
CA PRO A 430 35.91 2.01 2.21
C PRO A 430 36.12 1.23 3.53
N GLY A 431 36.24 -0.09 3.42
CA GLY A 431 36.58 -0.98 4.55
C GLY A 431 35.39 -1.32 5.46
N LEU A 432 34.48 -0.39 5.71
CA LEU A 432 33.32 -0.59 6.56
C LEU A 432 32.06 -0.97 5.78
N ASN A 433 32.04 -0.70 4.48
CA ASN A 433 30.84 -0.83 3.63
C ASN A 433 29.63 -0.07 4.18
N THR A 434 29.86 0.93 5.03
CA THR A 434 28.81 1.83 5.51
C THR A 434 28.32 2.67 4.35
N LYS A 435 27.02 2.64 4.10
CA LYS A 435 26.36 3.51 3.14
C LYS A 435 25.88 4.77 3.85
N LEU A 436 26.38 5.92 3.45
CA LEU A 436 25.81 7.23 3.79
C LEU A 436 24.93 7.67 2.65
N LYS A 437 23.76 8.23 2.94
CA LYS A 437 22.80 8.68 1.94
C LYS A 437 22.13 9.98 2.37
N ALA A 438 21.80 10.80 1.38
CA ALA A 438 21.01 12.00 1.57
C ALA A 438 20.14 12.26 0.35
N SER A 439 19.04 12.99 0.51
CA SER A 439 18.29 13.55 -0.59
C SER A 439 17.66 14.88 -0.21
N ILE A 440 17.48 15.74 -1.20
CA ILE A 440 16.70 16.97 -1.10
C ILE A 440 15.95 17.16 -2.41
N GLY A 441 14.70 17.61 -2.33
CA GLY A 441 13.91 17.87 -3.52
C GLY A 441 12.58 18.53 -3.22
N THR A 442 11.98 19.07 -4.28
CA THR A 442 10.64 19.65 -4.26
C THR A 442 9.58 18.62 -4.65
N GLY A 443 8.37 18.83 -4.16
CA GLY A 443 7.20 18.08 -4.55
C GLY A 443 6.01 19.01 -4.79
N PHE A 444 5.05 18.55 -5.57
CA PHE A 444 3.79 19.26 -5.73
C PHE A 444 2.61 18.30 -5.86
N LYS A 445 1.42 18.85 -5.60
CA LYS A 445 0.15 18.19 -5.86
C LYS A 445 -0.80 19.14 -6.57
N ALA A 446 -1.25 18.74 -7.75
CA ALA A 446 -2.26 19.47 -8.53
C ALA A 446 -3.61 19.44 -7.80
N PRO A 447 -4.39 20.53 -7.84
CA PRO A 447 -5.81 20.52 -7.47
C PRO A 447 -6.56 19.45 -8.25
N THR A 448 -7.53 18.79 -7.62
CA THR A 448 -8.33 17.76 -8.29
C THR A 448 -9.48 18.35 -9.08
N LEU A 449 -9.98 17.61 -10.08
CA LEU A 449 -11.19 18.02 -10.81
C LEU A 449 -12.39 18.17 -9.87
N SER A 450 -12.50 17.30 -8.88
CA SER A 450 -13.57 17.39 -7.86
C SER A 450 -13.46 18.65 -7.02
N GLN A 451 -12.27 19.02 -6.53
CA GLN A 451 -12.06 20.22 -5.73
C GLN A 451 -12.34 21.51 -6.52
N MET A 452 -12.09 21.49 -7.83
CA MET A 452 -12.28 22.68 -8.68
C MET A 452 -13.70 22.83 -9.21
N PHE A 453 -14.41 21.73 -9.48
CA PHE A 453 -15.61 21.78 -10.31
C PHE A 453 -16.86 21.15 -9.70
N VAL A 454 -16.74 20.27 -8.68
CA VAL A 454 -17.91 19.61 -8.11
C VAL A 454 -18.55 20.50 -7.04
N ASP A 455 -19.82 20.82 -7.25
CA ASP A 455 -20.65 21.58 -6.32
C ASP A 455 -21.62 20.64 -5.60
N PHE A 456 -21.80 20.87 -4.30
CA PHE A 456 -22.81 20.22 -3.45
C PHE A 456 -23.76 21.27 -2.88
N PRO A 457 -24.67 21.88 -3.69
CA PRO A 457 -25.51 23.01 -3.27
C PRO A 457 -26.41 22.68 -2.08
N ALA A 458 -26.87 21.42 -1.96
CA ALA A 458 -27.67 20.94 -0.83
C ALA A 458 -26.94 21.06 0.52
N PHE A 459 -25.61 21.07 0.50
CA PHE A 459 -24.76 21.23 1.68
C PHE A 459 -24.06 22.59 1.72
N GLY A 460 -24.36 23.50 0.78
CA GLY A 460 -23.72 24.82 0.68
C GLY A 460 -22.22 24.77 0.37
N SER A 461 -21.73 23.67 -0.20
CA SER A 461 -20.31 23.48 -0.53
C SER A 461 -20.09 23.58 -2.05
N PHE A 462 -19.06 24.32 -2.47
CA PHE A 462 -18.79 24.64 -3.87
C PHE A 462 -17.33 24.39 -4.23
N GLY A 463 -17.08 23.96 -5.46
CA GLY A 463 -15.74 23.87 -6.03
C GLY A 463 -15.08 25.24 -6.19
N ASN A 464 -13.74 25.27 -6.24
CA ASN A 464 -12.97 26.49 -6.43
C ASN A 464 -11.99 26.36 -7.61
N ARG A 465 -12.31 27.01 -8.71
CA ARG A 465 -11.51 26.98 -9.96
C ARG A 465 -10.18 27.74 -9.87
N ASN A 466 -9.97 28.54 -8.81
CA ASN A 466 -8.78 29.36 -8.60
C ASN A 466 -7.73 28.67 -7.71
N LEU A 467 -7.89 27.38 -7.41
CA LEU A 467 -6.93 26.62 -6.63
C LEU A 467 -5.57 26.53 -7.33
N ARG A 468 -4.52 26.64 -6.53
CA ARG A 468 -3.13 26.46 -6.93
C ARG A 468 -2.62 25.10 -6.45
N PRO A 469 -1.53 24.57 -7.03
CA PRO A 469 -0.89 23.37 -6.50
C PRO A 469 -0.47 23.53 -5.04
N GLU A 470 -0.56 22.45 -4.29
CA GLU A 470 0.17 22.31 -3.03
C GLU A 470 1.64 22.06 -3.37
N GLU A 471 2.56 22.63 -2.58
CA GLU A 471 4.00 22.58 -2.81
C GLU A 471 4.72 22.03 -1.60
N SER A 472 5.89 21.43 -1.81
CA SER A 472 6.73 20.99 -0.70
C SER A 472 8.22 21.09 -1.00
N LEU A 473 9.00 21.28 0.07
CA LEU A 473 10.45 21.07 0.10
C LEU A 473 10.75 20.04 1.17
N GLY A 474 11.34 18.91 0.77
CA GLY A 474 11.69 17.85 1.70
C GLY A 474 13.14 17.41 1.55
N TYR A 475 13.72 16.96 2.65
CA TYR A 475 15.07 16.38 2.68
C TYR A 475 15.14 15.22 3.65
N ASP A 476 16.06 14.30 3.36
CA ASP A 476 16.41 13.22 4.28
C ASP A 476 17.92 12.94 4.24
N PHE A 477 18.45 12.40 5.33
CA PHE A 477 19.80 11.88 5.40
C PHE A 477 19.86 10.71 6.38
N GLY A 478 20.76 9.78 6.10
CA GLY A 478 20.86 8.58 6.92
C GLY A 478 22.07 7.73 6.58
N PHE A 479 22.13 6.61 7.27
CA PHE A 479 23.16 5.60 7.02
C PHE A 479 22.57 4.18 7.08
N GLU A 480 23.30 3.25 6.47
CA GLU A 480 23.06 1.83 6.57
C GLU A 480 24.40 1.13 6.80
N GLN A 481 24.43 0.22 7.77
CA GLN A 481 25.64 -0.48 8.17
C GLN A 481 25.42 -2.00 8.11
N PRO A 482 26.09 -2.71 7.19
CA PRO A 482 26.24 -4.15 7.26
C PRO A 482 27.35 -4.53 8.24
N LEU A 483 27.14 -5.62 8.99
CA LEU A 483 28.12 -6.22 9.90
C LEU A 483 28.10 -7.74 9.72
N PHE A 484 29.20 -8.41 10.09
CA PHE A 484 29.31 -9.87 10.11
C PHE A 484 28.90 -10.51 8.77
N ASP A 485 29.50 -10.06 7.66
CA ASP A 485 29.19 -10.54 6.31
C ASP A 485 27.68 -10.46 5.99
N ASN A 486 27.08 -9.29 6.22
CA ASN A 486 25.65 -9.00 6.06
C ASN A 486 24.68 -9.78 6.97
N ARG A 487 25.15 -10.57 7.95
CA ARG A 487 24.27 -11.22 8.93
C ARG A 487 23.50 -10.24 9.80
N VAL A 488 24.07 -9.07 10.04
CA VAL A 488 23.39 -7.95 10.70
C VAL A 488 23.44 -6.73 9.80
N ARG A 489 22.30 -6.15 9.52
CA ARG A 489 22.21 -4.86 8.82
C ARG A 489 21.29 -3.94 9.60
N PHE A 490 21.76 -2.73 9.91
CA PHE A 490 20.95 -1.72 10.57
C PHE A 490 21.15 -0.36 9.93
N GLY A 491 20.22 0.55 10.19
CA GLY A 491 20.31 1.89 9.66
C GLY A 491 19.32 2.84 10.32
N ALA A 492 19.58 4.11 10.11
CA ALA A 492 18.71 5.19 10.53
C ALA A 492 18.62 6.25 9.44
N THR A 493 17.46 6.88 9.31
CA THR A 493 17.23 7.99 8.40
C THR A 493 16.42 9.06 9.11
N TYR A 494 16.94 10.29 9.18
CA TYR A 494 16.15 11.47 9.53
C TYR A 494 15.45 12.00 8.29
N PHE A 495 14.25 12.50 8.44
CA PHE A 495 13.50 13.14 7.36
C PHE A 495 12.81 14.42 7.84
N HIS A 496 12.63 15.35 6.92
CA HIS A 496 11.89 16.59 7.11
C HIS A 496 11.18 16.98 5.81
N ASN A 497 9.97 17.51 5.91
CA ASN A 497 9.19 18.00 4.78
C ASN A 497 8.30 19.17 5.20
N ASP A 498 8.47 20.32 4.57
CA ASP A 498 7.61 21.49 4.67
C ASP A 498 6.63 21.48 3.50
N ILE A 499 5.36 21.68 3.80
CA ILE A 499 4.27 21.67 2.80
C ILE A 499 3.52 22.99 2.93
N THR A 500 3.35 23.68 1.81
CA THR A 500 2.66 24.96 1.72
C THR A 500 1.49 24.90 0.74
N ASN A 501 0.62 25.89 0.77
CA ASN A 501 -0.56 25.98 -0.10
C ASN A 501 -1.50 24.76 0.02
N LEU A 502 -1.54 24.09 1.18
CA LEU A 502 -2.45 22.95 1.38
C LEU A 502 -3.89 23.33 1.06
N ILE A 503 -4.54 22.47 0.28
CA ILE A 503 -5.94 22.65 -0.10
C ILE A 503 -6.83 22.11 1.03
N VAL A 504 -7.51 23.00 1.70
CA VAL A 504 -8.38 22.71 2.85
C VAL A 504 -9.82 23.01 2.50
N ASN A 505 -10.75 22.13 2.85
CA ASN A 505 -12.20 22.38 2.78
C ASN A 505 -12.65 23.11 4.07
N ASN A 506 -13.26 24.27 3.91
CA ASN A 506 -13.82 25.05 5.02
C ASN A 506 -15.34 24.86 5.19
N PHE A 507 -15.89 23.76 4.67
CA PHE A 507 -17.31 23.40 4.57
C PHE A 507 -18.11 24.23 3.54
N VAL A 508 -17.58 25.33 3.04
CA VAL A 508 -18.20 26.15 2.00
C VAL A 508 -17.48 25.99 0.65
N THR A 509 -16.17 25.94 0.69
CA THR A 509 -15.33 25.79 -0.52
C THR A 509 -13.93 25.28 -0.17
N TYR A 510 -13.12 25.03 -1.18
CA TYR A 510 -11.71 24.65 -1.04
C TYR A 510 -10.82 25.89 -1.16
N LEU A 511 -9.80 26.00 -0.30
CA LEU A 511 -8.87 27.13 -0.24
C LEU A 511 -7.43 26.64 -0.05
N ASN A 512 -6.47 27.36 -0.66
CA ASN A 512 -5.03 27.18 -0.42
C ASN A 512 -4.59 28.04 0.78
N VAL A 513 -4.85 27.57 1.98
CA VAL A 513 -4.58 28.34 3.23
C VAL A 513 -3.80 27.54 4.26
N GLY A 514 -3.57 26.24 4.02
CA GLY A 514 -2.91 25.37 4.99
C GLY A 514 -1.39 25.31 4.78
N GLU A 515 -0.68 25.15 5.88
CA GLU A 515 0.74 24.81 5.91
C GLU A 515 0.94 23.62 6.85
N ALA A 516 1.82 22.70 6.51
CA ALA A 516 2.14 21.57 7.37
C ALA A 516 3.63 21.29 7.40
N GLU A 517 4.09 20.83 8.54
CA GLU A 517 5.45 20.37 8.75
C GLU A 517 5.43 18.92 9.19
N THR A 518 6.24 18.07 8.55
CA THR A 518 6.41 16.68 8.97
C THR A 518 7.89 16.34 9.10
N TYR A 519 8.30 15.76 10.21
CA TYR A 519 9.67 15.34 10.44
C TYR A 519 9.77 14.18 11.42
N GLY A 520 10.94 13.52 11.42
CA GLY A 520 11.15 12.39 12.30
C GLY A 520 12.34 11.53 11.92
N ALA A 521 12.34 10.30 12.44
CA ALA A 521 13.38 9.33 12.18
C ALA A 521 12.80 7.93 11.96
N GLU A 522 13.38 7.23 11.00
CA GLU A 522 13.13 5.81 10.72
C GLU A 522 14.40 5.03 11.08
N THR A 523 14.24 3.92 11.78
CA THR A 523 15.35 3.00 12.09
C THR A 523 14.95 1.58 11.76
N PHE A 524 15.92 0.76 11.38
CA PHE A 524 15.72 -0.66 11.19
C PHE A 524 16.92 -1.48 11.65
N VAL A 525 16.65 -2.71 12.05
CA VAL A 525 17.67 -3.74 12.31
C VAL A 525 17.18 -5.04 11.69
N ASN A 526 17.99 -5.63 10.82
CA ASN A 526 17.74 -6.94 10.24
C ASN A 526 18.86 -7.89 10.67
N VAL A 527 18.51 -9.06 11.22
CA VAL A 527 19.46 -10.04 11.76
C VAL A 527 19.15 -11.41 11.20
N ALA A 528 20.06 -11.99 10.43
CA ALA A 528 20.10 -13.41 10.13
C ALA A 528 20.74 -14.15 11.32
N VAL A 529 19.92 -14.52 12.32
CA VAL A 529 20.37 -15.19 13.54
C VAL A 529 21.04 -16.52 13.20
N THR A 530 20.40 -17.26 12.28
CA THR A 530 20.95 -18.45 11.61
C THR A 530 20.55 -18.40 10.14
N ASP A 531 21.03 -19.34 9.32
CA ASP A 531 20.61 -19.46 7.91
C ASP A 531 19.11 -19.81 7.76
N ARG A 532 18.46 -20.21 8.85
CA ARG A 532 17.04 -20.60 8.91
C ARG A 532 16.18 -19.68 9.77
N PHE A 533 16.76 -18.68 10.44
CA PHE A 533 16.03 -17.79 11.32
C PHE A 533 16.48 -16.34 11.14
N THR A 534 15.56 -15.51 10.66
CA THR A 534 15.76 -14.07 10.44
C THR A 534 14.76 -13.27 11.26
N VAL A 535 15.24 -12.18 11.84
CA VAL A 535 14.42 -11.22 12.60
C VAL A 535 14.68 -9.83 12.05
N ARG A 536 13.60 -9.08 11.84
CA ARG A 536 13.63 -7.67 11.46
C ARG A 536 12.84 -6.83 12.45
N VAL A 537 13.43 -5.73 12.88
CA VAL A 537 12.78 -4.71 13.73
C VAL A 537 12.82 -3.38 13.01
N ASP A 538 11.69 -2.71 12.92
CA ASP A 538 11.57 -1.37 12.38
C ASP A 538 10.92 -0.46 13.43
N TYR A 539 11.38 0.78 13.51
CA TYR A 539 10.77 1.81 14.34
C TYR A 539 10.75 3.15 13.61
N THR A 540 9.65 3.86 13.76
CA THR A 540 9.46 5.20 13.20
C THR A 540 8.96 6.14 14.28
N HIS A 541 9.63 7.28 14.41
CA HIS A 541 9.14 8.44 15.12
C HIS A 541 8.74 9.51 14.12
N THR A 542 7.51 10.00 14.17
CA THR A 542 6.97 11.00 13.24
C THR A 542 6.28 12.11 14.01
N ILE A 543 6.62 13.35 13.71
CA ILE A 543 5.85 14.54 14.10
C ILE A 543 5.25 15.11 12.83
N ALA A 544 3.94 15.32 12.81
CA ALA A 544 3.21 15.92 11.72
C ALA A 544 2.23 16.93 12.31
N ARG A 545 2.39 18.21 11.95
CA ARG A 545 1.60 19.29 12.52
C ARG A 545 1.22 20.33 11.47
N ASP A 546 0.14 20.98 11.72
CA ASP A 546 -0.23 22.24 11.06
C ASP A 546 0.78 23.31 11.50
N ALA A 547 1.50 23.91 10.55
CA ALA A 547 2.59 24.83 10.84
C ALA A 547 2.08 26.18 11.34
N THR A 548 0.84 26.55 11.01
CA THR A 548 0.20 27.80 11.43
C THR A 548 -0.30 27.71 12.87
N THR A 549 -0.97 26.61 13.21
CA THR A 549 -1.62 26.44 14.53
C THR A 549 -0.77 25.67 15.53
N GLY A 550 0.25 24.95 15.07
CA GLY A 550 1.06 24.03 15.85
C GLY A 550 0.35 22.73 16.27
N LEU A 551 -0.92 22.55 15.84
CA LEU A 551 -1.70 21.37 16.20
C LEU A 551 -1.26 20.14 15.37
N GLU A 552 -1.25 18.97 16.03
CA GLU A 552 -0.96 17.71 15.33
C GLU A 552 -2.00 17.40 14.26
N LEU A 553 -1.55 16.87 13.12
CA LEU A 553 -2.44 16.40 12.08
C LEU A 553 -3.16 15.12 12.53
N LEU A 554 -4.42 14.94 12.13
CA LEU A 554 -5.22 13.78 12.51
C LEU A 554 -4.64 12.49 11.92
N ARG A 555 -4.73 11.38 12.67
CA ARG A 555 -4.37 10.02 12.23
C ARG A 555 -2.89 9.84 11.92
N ARG A 556 -2.01 10.59 12.60
CA ARG A 556 -0.55 10.47 12.51
C ARG A 556 0.02 10.07 13.86
N PRO A 557 0.19 8.75 14.11
CA PRO A 557 0.82 8.29 15.35
C PRO A 557 2.27 8.77 15.42
N ARG A 558 2.68 9.31 16.58
CA ARG A 558 4.07 9.73 16.80
C ARG A 558 5.03 8.55 16.78
N HIS A 559 4.58 7.39 17.22
CA HIS A 559 5.40 6.19 17.39
C HIS A 559 4.76 5.02 16.66
N LYS A 560 5.51 4.36 15.81
CA LYS A 560 5.13 3.10 15.19
C LYS A 560 6.33 2.16 15.19
N GLY A 561 6.11 0.91 15.57
CA GLY A 561 7.13 -0.14 15.52
C GLY A 561 6.60 -1.42 14.90
N SER A 562 7.46 -2.20 14.28
CA SER A 562 7.16 -3.55 13.85
C SER A 562 8.32 -4.50 14.16
N LEU A 563 7.99 -5.75 14.46
CA LEU A 563 8.94 -6.85 14.54
C LEU A 563 8.41 -7.97 13.67
N SER A 564 9.21 -8.44 12.73
CA SER A 564 8.92 -9.59 11.88
C SER A 564 9.96 -10.68 12.08
N ALA A 565 9.53 -11.94 12.14
CA ALA A 565 10.41 -13.09 12.27
C ALA A 565 10.02 -14.18 11.28
N ILE A 566 11.02 -14.81 10.65
CA ILE A 566 10.85 -15.93 9.74
C ILE A 566 11.74 -17.06 10.23
N TRP A 567 11.16 -18.25 10.46
CA TRP A 567 11.86 -19.41 10.94
C TRP A 567 11.53 -20.66 10.12
N ARG A 568 12.57 -21.36 9.68
CA ARG A 568 12.48 -22.65 8.97
C ARG A 568 13.05 -23.76 9.83
N PRO A 569 12.31 -24.28 10.82
CA PRO A 569 12.82 -25.33 11.72
C PRO A 569 13.23 -26.61 10.98
N ILE A 570 12.49 -26.95 9.95
CA ILE A 570 12.76 -28.07 9.00
C ILE A 570 12.48 -27.58 7.58
N ASP A 571 13.04 -28.22 6.58
CA ASP A 571 12.95 -27.78 5.18
C ASP A 571 11.50 -27.54 4.67
N PRO A 572 10.50 -28.43 4.93
CA PRO A 572 9.15 -28.23 4.43
C PRO A 572 8.34 -27.18 5.22
N LEU A 573 8.79 -26.74 6.41
CA LEU A 573 8.02 -25.87 7.30
C LEU A 573 8.62 -24.47 7.39
N THR A 574 7.84 -23.47 7.01
CA THR A 574 8.16 -22.07 7.26
C THR A 574 7.14 -21.48 8.23
N LEU A 575 7.62 -20.91 9.32
CA LEU A 575 6.85 -20.15 10.28
C LEU A 575 7.18 -18.68 10.12
N SER A 576 6.18 -17.83 10.14
CA SER A 576 6.34 -16.37 10.13
C SER A 576 5.50 -15.73 11.22
N GLY A 577 5.99 -14.63 11.78
CA GLY A 577 5.26 -13.85 12.77
C GLY A 577 5.58 -12.37 12.61
N ALA A 578 4.57 -11.53 12.82
CA ALA A 578 4.72 -10.08 12.81
C ALA A 578 3.99 -9.45 13.99
N ILE A 579 4.66 -8.54 14.67
CA ILE A 579 4.09 -7.66 15.69
C ILE A 579 4.06 -6.26 15.10
N VAL A 580 2.92 -5.60 15.14
CA VAL A 580 2.76 -4.19 14.74
C VAL A 580 2.24 -3.42 15.94
N SER A 581 2.98 -2.42 16.37
CA SER A 581 2.62 -1.53 17.47
C SER A 581 2.48 -0.09 16.96
N VAL A 582 1.33 0.50 17.20
CA VAL A 582 1.00 1.89 16.82
C VAL A 582 0.70 2.64 18.12
N GLY A 583 1.38 3.76 18.34
CA GLY A 583 1.16 4.63 19.49
C GLY A 583 -0.19 5.36 19.42
N GLU A 584 -0.51 6.11 20.45
CA GLU A 584 -1.67 7.01 20.44
C GLU A 584 -1.53 8.08 19.34
N PHE A 585 -2.66 8.57 18.84
CA PHE A 585 -2.72 9.61 17.81
C PHE A 585 -3.97 10.47 17.97
N ILE A 586 -3.94 11.65 17.39
CA ILE A 586 -5.10 12.53 17.35
C ILE A 586 -6.04 12.11 16.22
N ASP A 587 -7.32 11.98 16.51
CA ASP A 587 -8.38 11.65 15.56
C ASP A 587 -9.64 12.48 15.83
N ALA A 588 -10.65 12.37 15.00
CA ALA A 588 -12.01 12.82 15.22
C ALA A 588 -12.91 11.62 15.52
N ASN A 589 -13.98 11.81 16.29
CA ASN A 589 -14.98 10.76 16.42
C ASN A 589 -15.81 10.62 15.12
N ARG A 590 -16.51 9.51 14.98
CA ARG A 590 -17.18 9.13 13.74
C ARG A 590 -18.30 10.10 13.34
N ASP A 591 -19.01 10.67 14.32
CA ASP A 591 -20.11 11.64 14.12
C ASP A 591 -19.63 13.11 14.01
N PHE A 592 -18.32 13.34 14.05
CA PHE A 592 -17.69 14.67 14.03
C PHE A 592 -18.12 15.64 15.12
N SER A 593 -18.79 15.18 16.17
CA SER A 593 -19.12 16.01 17.35
C SER A 593 -17.88 16.41 18.16
N ILE A 594 -16.83 15.56 18.10
CA ILE A 594 -15.50 15.85 18.66
C ILE A 594 -14.49 15.78 17.53
N LEU A 595 -14.00 16.93 17.10
CA LEU A 595 -13.08 17.05 15.98
C LEU A 595 -11.63 16.68 16.31
N ARG A 596 -11.29 16.62 17.60
CA ARG A 596 -9.95 16.26 18.08
C ARG A 596 -10.04 15.52 19.41
N LEU A 597 -9.70 14.24 19.37
CA LEU A 597 -9.59 13.37 20.54
C LEU A 597 -8.30 12.54 20.42
N THR A 598 -7.81 12.06 21.56
CA THR A 598 -6.69 11.12 21.58
C THR A 598 -7.23 9.70 21.40
N ALA A 599 -6.96 9.12 20.25
CA ALA A 599 -7.25 7.71 19.98
C ALA A 599 -6.17 6.83 20.63
N PRO A 600 -6.56 5.75 21.32
CA PRO A 600 -5.61 4.87 21.99
C PRO A 600 -4.75 4.11 20.99
N GLY A 601 -3.47 3.92 21.32
CA GLY A 601 -2.59 3.05 20.59
C GLY A 601 -2.98 1.56 20.68
N TYR A 602 -2.43 0.75 19.78
CA TYR A 602 -2.70 -0.68 19.74
C TYR A 602 -1.46 -1.48 19.33
N THR A 603 -1.43 -2.73 19.75
CA THR A 603 -0.44 -3.72 19.31
C THR A 603 -1.16 -4.98 18.88
N ILE A 604 -0.86 -5.45 17.66
CA ILE A 604 -1.41 -6.69 17.10
C ILE A 604 -0.27 -7.66 16.78
N VAL A 605 -0.58 -8.94 16.90
CA VAL A 605 0.34 -10.03 16.56
C VAL A 605 -0.33 -10.93 15.53
N ASN A 606 0.36 -11.17 14.43
CA ASN A 606 -0.07 -12.07 13.37
C ASN A 606 0.95 -13.19 13.21
N VAL A 607 0.49 -14.40 12.97
CA VAL A 607 1.36 -15.57 12.75
C VAL A 607 0.86 -16.37 11.55
N ALA A 608 1.78 -16.98 10.81
CA ALA A 608 1.45 -17.88 9.72
C ALA A 608 2.43 -19.08 9.67
N ALA A 609 1.93 -20.18 9.14
CA ALA A 609 2.67 -21.40 8.92
C ALA A 609 2.41 -21.91 7.51
N ASN A 610 3.46 -22.30 6.80
CA ASN A 610 3.40 -22.90 5.47
C ASN A 610 4.14 -24.24 5.53
N TYR A 611 3.46 -25.32 5.15
CA TYR A 611 4.03 -26.64 5.09
C TYR A 611 3.97 -27.19 3.66
N ALA A 612 5.13 -27.33 3.02
CA ALA A 612 5.25 -27.94 1.71
C ALA A 612 5.12 -29.46 1.86
N ILE A 613 4.00 -30.04 1.42
CA ILE A 613 3.80 -31.48 1.38
C ILE A 613 4.78 -32.09 0.38
N ASP A 614 4.88 -31.45 -0.78
CA ASP A 614 5.86 -31.74 -1.82
C ASP A 614 6.12 -30.47 -2.67
N LYS A 615 6.77 -30.61 -3.83
CA LYS A 615 7.05 -29.48 -4.75
C LYS A 615 5.78 -28.91 -5.42
N HIS A 616 4.66 -29.61 -5.33
CA HIS A 616 3.40 -29.23 -5.99
C HIS A 616 2.31 -28.76 -5.01
N ALA A 617 2.39 -29.14 -3.75
CA ALA A 617 1.33 -28.89 -2.78
C ALA A 617 1.87 -28.27 -1.49
N THR A 618 1.28 -27.16 -1.08
CA THR A 618 1.57 -26.47 0.20
C THR A 618 0.26 -26.26 0.95
N VAL A 619 0.18 -26.76 2.17
CA VAL A 619 -0.88 -26.42 3.13
C VAL A 619 -0.39 -25.25 3.97
N PHE A 620 -1.26 -24.31 4.23
CA PHE A 620 -0.92 -23.16 5.06
C PHE A 620 -2.05 -22.80 6.03
N GLY A 621 -1.67 -22.09 7.08
CA GLY A 621 -2.59 -21.50 8.02
C GLY A 621 -2.06 -20.18 8.55
N ARG A 622 -2.96 -19.27 8.93
CA ARG A 622 -2.60 -18.02 9.61
C ARG A 622 -3.60 -17.68 10.70
N ILE A 623 -3.11 -16.94 11.67
CA ILE A 623 -3.92 -16.33 12.71
C ILE A 623 -3.61 -14.84 12.70
N ASP A 624 -4.59 -14.03 12.38
CA ASP A 624 -4.51 -12.58 12.45
C ASP A 624 -5.01 -12.13 13.82
N ASN A 625 -4.37 -11.08 14.38
CA ASN A 625 -4.70 -10.53 15.69
C ASN A 625 -4.79 -11.63 16.79
N LEU A 626 -3.73 -12.38 16.95
CA LEU A 626 -3.63 -13.59 17.80
C LEU A 626 -4.18 -13.40 19.23
N PHE A 627 -4.06 -12.21 19.80
CA PHE A 627 -4.49 -11.89 21.16
C PHE A 627 -5.85 -11.20 21.23
N ASP A 628 -6.62 -11.21 20.14
CA ASP A 628 -7.96 -10.62 20.02
C ASP A 628 -8.01 -9.16 20.53
N LYS A 629 -7.00 -8.37 20.18
CA LYS A 629 -6.96 -6.95 20.55
C LYS A 629 -8.12 -6.21 19.90
N ARG A 630 -9.04 -5.69 20.69
CA ARG A 630 -10.06 -4.76 20.20
C ARG A 630 -9.46 -3.38 20.02
N TYR A 631 -9.56 -2.83 18.82
CA TYR A 631 -9.09 -1.50 18.48
C TYR A 631 -9.89 -0.90 17.33
N GLN A 632 -9.83 0.41 17.22
CA GLN A 632 -10.47 1.19 16.17
C GLN A 632 -9.39 1.90 15.36
N ASN A 633 -9.52 1.93 14.05
CA ASN A 633 -8.63 2.67 13.16
C ASN A 633 -9.30 2.90 11.80
N PRO A 634 -9.91 4.11 11.57
CA PRO A 634 -9.98 5.29 12.47
C PRO A 634 -10.99 5.11 13.62
N THR A 635 -11.06 6.09 14.52
CA THR A 635 -12.03 6.12 15.63
C THR A 635 -13.46 5.96 15.11
N GLY A 636 -14.26 5.11 15.78
CA GLY A 636 -15.62 4.75 15.37
C GLY A 636 -15.70 3.59 14.36
N PHE A 637 -14.55 3.01 13.94
CA PHE A 637 -14.50 1.85 13.06
C PHE A 637 -13.65 0.75 13.70
N LEU A 638 -14.29 -0.34 14.11
CA LEU A 638 -13.61 -1.51 14.65
C LEU A 638 -12.79 -2.18 13.56
N ARG A 639 -11.60 -2.61 13.95
CA ARG A 639 -10.82 -3.56 13.13
C ARG A 639 -11.20 -4.98 13.55
N PRO A 640 -11.06 -5.96 12.62
CA PRO A 640 -11.36 -7.36 12.94
C PRO A 640 -10.61 -7.86 14.18
N GLY A 641 -11.28 -8.62 15.03
CA GLY A 641 -10.69 -9.36 16.15
C GLY A 641 -9.84 -10.52 15.66
N ILE A 642 -9.66 -11.55 16.51
CA ILE A 642 -8.92 -12.75 16.12
C ILE A 642 -9.57 -13.44 14.90
N GLY A 643 -8.77 -13.69 13.87
CA GLY A 643 -9.17 -14.43 12.66
C GLY A 643 -8.26 -15.62 12.42
N VAL A 644 -8.86 -16.79 12.18
CA VAL A 644 -8.15 -18.04 11.86
C VAL A 644 -8.50 -18.45 10.43
N PHE A 645 -7.48 -18.71 9.62
CA PHE A 645 -7.63 -19.07 8.21
C PHE A 645 -6.74 -20.25 7.87
N ALA A 646 -7.20 -21.11 6.99
CA ALA A 646 -6.42 -22.23 6.48
C ALA A 646 -6.68 -22.40 4.98
N GLY A 647 -5.70 -22.95 4.28
CA GLY A 647 -5.81 -23.13 2.83
C GLY A 647 -4.78 -24.08 2.24
N LEU A 648 -4.94 -24.27 0.94
CA LEU A 648 -4.12 -25.12 0.10
C LEU A 648 -3.67 -24.34 -1.13
N ARG A 649 -2.38 -24.48 -1.47
CA ARG A 649 -1.82 -24.02 -2.73
C ARG A 649 -1.33 -25.22 -3.52
N LEU A 650 -1.71 -25.29 -4.79
CA LEU A 650 -1.27 -26.30 -5.74
C LEU A 650 -0.51 -25.62 -6.89
N THR A 651 0.60 -26.22 -7.28
CA THR A 651 1.44 -25.73 -8.40
C THR A 651 1.90 -26.93 -9.23
N ASN A 652 1.84 -26.85 -10.57
CA ASN A 652 2.36 -27.91 -11.45
C ASN A 652 3.87 -27.88 -11.60
#